data_a5ac08e9d173a2a2b3cccbb6d27febec
#
_entry.id   a5ac08e9d173a2a2b3cccbb6d27febec
#
_cell.length_a   1.000
_cell.length_b   1.000
_cell.length_c   1.000
_cell.angle_alpha   90.00
_cell.angle_beta   90.00
_cell.angle_gamma   90.00
#
_symmetry.space_group_name_H-M   'P 1'
#
loop_
_entity.id
_entity.type
_entity.pdbx_description
1 polymer ?
#
loop_
_entity_poly.entity_id
_entity_poly.type
_entity_poly.pdbx_seq_one_letter_code
_entity_poly.pdbx_strand_id
1 'polypeptide(L)'
;MKSYGRHLVTFAFPLLLVGCSKPTPEDFIQTSNEYLNSGNVETALVNLKTAVQAYPEDTELRSLLAFAMYESGNLQGAEKELKRLVESNPTSSELLERYFFALYHQNKYEDIILHQVKAEISTPIIKQLKQLSDDGLEVVDRETDTRPNLIQTNTQAPAVRIAHLFTDGEYTEVLSLIESESFDPKFKYYVSTYKAKAYFQTAQYDLALAELNGTLGQWKSIPELNYLVGMSHYKKGEFEKAKNVASEALKQNNQVWSRYVLALSHAELENFTEALRFAEESASNGIDDAYYLAGVIASKLEEWERAYTNLEKANKLYPDHIGIKRAYSFVLLKLGYIDDAIAVIEKTDASMPEGAELLSDTVSYLYSRGDKQKALALLNKKGSAVSSSLLTRQQALLQLEQGKDISSLVNKLLSENDTSFGANWLKIQNYIAQDEFAEAKKLASQYSEVNQQHSFLFTSVVSLYEKDFEASLANAKEVLERDNTNLTAHKLSMLSANELGNYSIAIDNALALLKLNPNDKQTATDLVFLYTKEYPNDFEQKLLDDIETHALPSSVVDSLASYFLGNGKPGEAEKLLLAFSEQISYESHVNLLNILLSQSRYTKAEEIAKKRIETSEQKTMPILSLIAVFEAQEKHSDVSMLLNTYQQELGDSKEAALVKYTNSIAMGNFEEAKNAIFSLQKFGVTEALLSLFKGEVNFKQGNVNEALREFKSSYAKSPEFGTSVYIAKTLVRLQRVEEGADVLVNELSRTSTPSKRQYNVVAEYLNKFSFHEKAIRIYEAMEGQFSLTPEEYNNISDVNLKLGRLELAEDYIKRALTKEKSPIFLVTYTEVLLEMGRVDLAEQSILEVLRSEETNEYANVLLATVYVNQGRKDDALKVINRFEEKHSAYSRNWSSLRSQLN
;
A
#
# COMPACT_ATOMS: atom_id res chain seq x y z
N MET A 1 -13.98 -13.42 -48.55
CA MET A 1 -14.19 -14.59 -49.44
C MET A 1 -12.99 -15.48 -49.36
N LYS A 2 -13.06 -16.56 -48.57
CA LYS A 2 -12.43 -17.87 -48.75
C LYS A 2 -13.01 -18.79 -47.70
N SER A 3 -13.77 -19.74 -48.18
CA SER A 3 -14.49 -20.76 -47.44
C SER A 3 -13.54 -21.77 -46.82
N TYR A 4 -13.75 -22.09 -45.53
CA TYR A 4 -13.20 -23.32 -44.95
C TYR A 4 -14.29 -24.38 -44.91
N GLY A 5 -14.08 -25.42 -45.74
CA GLY A 5 -14.92 -26.59 -45.80
C GLY A 5 -14.85 -27.43 -44.53
N ARG A 6 -16.01 -27.71 -43.94
CA ARG A 6 -16.18 -28.77 -42.94
C ARG A 6 -16.02 -30.13 -43.65
N HIS A 7 -14.96 -30.87 -43.31
CA HIS A 7 -14.89 -32.28 -43.62
C HIS A 7 -15.76 -33.06 -42.62
N LEU A 8 -16.97 -33.40 -43.05
CA LEU A 8 -17.73 -34.51 -42.47
C LEU A 8 -17.01 -35.82 -42.87
N VAL A 9 -16.36 -36.46 -41.90
CA VAL A 9 -15.92 -37.85 -42.06
C VAL A 9 -17.17 -38.74 -41.86
N THR A 10 -17.79 -39.13 -42.95
CA THR A 10 -18.80 -40.15 -42.95
C THR A 10 -18.09 -41.50 -42.85
N PHE A 11 -18.14 -42.13 -41.69
CA PHE A 11 -17.83 -43.54 -41.55
C PHE A 11 -18.95 -44.34 -42.20
N ALA A 12 -18.69 -44.87 -43.37
CA ALA A 12 -19.55 -45.88 -44.00
C ALA A 12 -19.38 -47.20 -43.20
N PHE A 13 -20.43 -47.55 -42.46
CA PHE A 13 -20.58 -48.92 -41.97
C PHE A 13 -20.97 -49.84 -43.16
N PRO A 14 -20.31 -51.01 -43.30
CA PRO A 14 -20.81 -52.00 -44.22
C PRO A 14 -22.11 -52.60 -43.64
N LEU A 15 -23.24 -52.33 -44.31
CA LEU A 15 -24.47 -53.04 -44.05
C LEU A 15 -24.29 -54.52 -44.52
N LEU A 16 -23.91 -55.38 -43.61
CA LEU A 16 -24.20 -56.81 -43.72
C LEU A 16 -25.63 -57.00 -43.26
N LEU A 17 -26.54 -57.26 -44.23
CA LEU A 17 -27.90 -57.75 -44.03
C LEU A 17 -27.83 -59.13 -43.37
N VAL A 18 -27.83 -59.18 -42.05
CA VAL A 18 -28.23 -60.36 -41.23
C VAL A 18 -29.39 -59.86 -40.37
N GLY A 19 -30.45 -60.56 -40.27
CA GLY A 19 -31.76 -60.23 -39.74
C GLY A 19 -31.80 -59.29 -38.56
N CYS A 20 -32.68 -58.27 -38.60
CA CYS A 20 -32.94 -57.35 -37.50
C CYS A 20 -33.60 -58.01 -36.29
N SER A 21 -32.88 -58.70 -35.50
CA SER A 21 -33.16 -58.82 -34.05
C SER A 21 -32.54 -57.62 -33.35
N LYS A 22 -33.30 -56.90 -32.55
CA LYS A 22 -32.71 -55.85 -31.70
C LYS A 22 -31.64 -56.53 -30.83
N PRO A 23 -30.42 -55.91 -30.68
CA PRO A 23 -29.39 -56.50 -29.81
C PRO A 23 -29.98 -56.82 -28.45
N THR A 24 -29.70 -58.04 -27.96
CA THR A 24 -30.14 -58.47 -26.65
C THR A 24 -29.31 -57.86 -25.53
N PRO A 25 -29.70 -57.87 -24.26
CA PRO A 25 -28.84 -57.48 -23.16
C PRO A 25 -27.47 -58.17 -23.17
N GLU A 26 -27.44 -59.47 -23.48
CA GLU A 26 -26.23 -60.29 -23.57
C GLU A 26 -25.25 -59.79 -24.65
N ASP A 27 -25.78 -59.37 -25.84
CA ASP A 27 -24.97 -58.79 -26.92
C ASP A 27 -24.31 -57.46 -26.50
N PHE A 28 -25.03 -56.62 -25.77
CA PHE A 28 -24.52 -55.39 -25.22
C PHE A 28 -23.47 -55.66 -24.08
N ILE A 29 -23.71 -56.64 -23.23
CA ILE A 29 -22.78 -57.03 -22.16
C ILE A 29 -21.48 -57.55 -22.76
N GLN A 30 -21.56 -58.45 -23.74
CA GLN A 30 -20.38 -58.99 -24.42
C GLN A 30 -19.58 -57.89 -25.09
N THR A 31 -20.22 -57.09 -25.92
CA THR A 31 -19.57 -55.99 -26.67
C THR A 31 -18.94 -54.94 -25.72
N SER A 32 -19.60 -54.60 -24.64
CA SER A 32 -19.07 -53.65 -23.64
C SER A 32 -17.88 -54.23 -22.87
N ASN A 33 -17.91 -55.50 -22.53
CA ASN A 33 -16.77 -56.16 -21.91
C ASN A 33 -15.56 -56.23 -22.84
N GLU A 34 -15.74 -56.46 -24.14
CA GLU A 34 -14.66 -56.39 -25.14
C GLU A 34 -14.01 -54.99 -25.16
N TYR A 35 -14.81 -53.90 -25.17
CA TYR A 35 -14.33 -52.53 -25.13
C TYR A 35 -13.62 -52.22 -23.78
N LEU A 36 -14.18 -52.63 -22.68
CA LEU A 36 -13.55 -52.41 -21.37
C LEU A 36 -12.22 -53.18 -21.27
N ASN A 37 -12.14 -54.41 -21.69
CA ASN A 37 -10.93 -55.23 -21.68
C ASN A 37 -9.84 -54.68 -22.62
N SER A 38 -10.23 -54.00 -23.71
CA SER A 38 -9.31 -53.34 -24.64
C SER A 38 -8.90 -51.94 -24.14
N GLY A 39 -9.43 -51.47 -23.01
CA GLY A 39 -9.16 -50.12 -22.46
C GLY A 39 -9.96 -48.98 -23.15
N ASN A 40 -10.91 -49.32 -24.03
CA ASN A 40 -11.71 -48.32 -24.75
C ASN A 40 -12.97 -47.98 -23.95
N VAL A 41 -12.77 -47.33 -22.81
CA VAL A 41 -13.83 -47.02 -21.84
C VAL A 41 -14.88 -46.06 -22.40
N GLU A 42 -14.50 -45.13 -23.22
CA GLU A 42 -15.42 -44.15 -23.87
C GLU A 42 -16.44 -44.87 -24.77
N THR A 43 -15.97 -45.80 -25.59
CA THR A 43 -16.86 -46.59 -26.49
C THR A 43 -17.76 -47.50 -25.68
N ALA A 44 -17.24 -48.15 -24.63
CA ALA A 44 -18.03 -48.92 -23.69
C ALA A 44 -19.15 -48.10 -23.04
N LEU A 45 -18.86 -46.89 -22.63
CA LEU A 45 -19.86 -45.96 -22.04
C LEU A 45 -20.99 -45.62 -22.99
N VAL A 46 -20.68 -45.32 -24.26
CA VAL A 46 -21.71 -45.04 -25.28
C VAL A 46 -22.59 -46.26 -25.50
N ASN A 47 -21.99 -47.47 -25.62
CA ASN A 47 -22.71 -48.70 -25.81
C ASN A 47 -23.62 -49.00 -24.61
N LEU A 48 -23.11 -48.89 -23.39
CA LEU A 48 -23.83 -49.16 -22.15
C LEU A 48 -24.95 -48.18 -21.87
N LYS A 49 -24.76 -46.88 -22.19
CA LYS A 49 -25.83 -45.87 -22.09
C LYS A 49 -26.98 -46.21 -23.02
N THR A 50 -26.69 -46.66 -24.25
CA THR A 50 -27.68 -47.12 -25.24
C THR A 50 -28.37 -48.37 -24.71
N ALA A 51 -27.62 -49.32 -24.18
CA ALA A 51 -28.15 -50.57 -23.62
C ALA A 51 -29.10 -50.31 -22.44
N VAL A 52 -28.73 -49.52 -21.47
CA VAL A 52 -29.55 -49.18 -20.29
C VAL A 52 -30.80 -48.34 -20.71
N GLN A 53 -30.75 -47.57 -21.80
CA GLN A 53 -31.95 -46.94 -22.32
C GLN A 53 -32.91 -47.95 -22.93
N ALA A 54 -32.38 -48.97 -23.60
CA ALA A 54 -33.19 -50.02 -24.21
C ALA A 54 -33.73 -51.01 -23.16
N TYR A 55 -32.96 -51.32 -22.12
CA TYR A 55 -33.26 -52.29 -21.08
C TYR A 55 -33.07 -51.69 -19.67
N PRO A 56 -33.97 -50.76 -19.26
CA PRO A 56 -33.73 -49.94 -18.04
C PRO A 56 -33.78 -50.72 -16.73
N GLU A 57 -34.43 -51.91 -16.73
CA GLU A 57 -34.53 -52.74 -15.53
C GLU A 57 -33.42 -53.82 -15.42
N ASP A 58 -32.57 -53.91 -16.45
CA ASP A 58 -31.45 -54.87 -16.40
C ASP A 58 -30.36 -54.42 -15.45
N THR A 59 -30.17 -55.16 -14.38
CA THR A 59 -29.23 -54.84 -13.29
C THR A 59 -27.78 -55.11 -13.66
N GLU A 60 -27.51 -56.03 -14.60
CA GLU A 60 -26.16 -56.36 -15.05
C GLU A 60 -25.63 -55.23 -15.97
N LEU A 61 -26.46 -54.77 -16.93
CA LEU A 61 -26.13 -53.65 -17.79
C LEU A 61 -25.90 -52.35 -16.98
N ARG A 62 -26.73 -52.08 -15.97
CA ARG A 62 -26.52 -50.96 -15.06
C ARG A 62 -25.23 -51.12 -14.24
N SER A 63 -24.90 -52.30 -13.77
CA SER A 63 -23.68 -52.58 -13.05
C SER A 63 -22.44 -52.33 -13.92
N LEU A 64 -22.48 -52.80 -15.16
CA LEU A 64 -21.39 -52.53 -16.12
C LEU A 64 -21.32 -51.02 -16.51
N LEU A 65 -22.47 -50.33 -16.65
CA LEU A 65 -22.49 -48.90 -16.88
C LEU A 65 -21.84 -48.13 -15.71
N ALA A 66 -22.20 -48.46 -14.51
CA ALA A 66 -21.61 -47.88 -13.29
C ALA A 66 -20.10 -48.14 -13.19
N PHE A 67 -19.67 -49.34 -13.57
CA PHE A 67 -18.26 -49.69 -13.62
C PHE A 67 -17.51 -48.88 -14.69
N ALA A 68 -18.06 -48.81 -15.89
CA ALA A 68 -17.45 -48.01 -16.97
C ALA A 68 -17.40 -46.53 -16.64
N MET A 69 -18.42 -45.97 -15.97
CA MET A 69 -18.38 -44.60 -15.42
C MET A 69 -17.29 -44.41 -14.38
N TYR A 70 -17.10 -45.38 -13.48
CA TYR A 70 -16.02 -45.34 -12.51
C TYR A 70 -14.64 -45.38 -13.17
N GLU A 71 -14.41 -46.33 -14.10
CA GLU A 71 -13.15 -46.44 -14.85
C GLU A 71 -12.83 -45.16 -15.64
N SER A 72 -13.83 -44.46 -16.15
CA SER A 72 -13.67 -43.18 -16.88
C SER A 72 -13.46 -41.96 -16.00
N GLY A 73 -13.50 -42.11 -14.66
CA GLY A 73 -13.43 -40.98 -13.71
C GLY A 73 -14.74 -40.22 -13.54
N ASN A 74 -15.83 -40.61 -14.17
CA ASN A 74 -17.15 -40.05 -13.92
C ASN A 74 -17.77 -40.61 -12.61
N LEU A 75 -17.15 -40.17 -11.50
CA LEU A 75 -17.48 -40.71 -10.18
C LEU A 75 -18.91 -40.39 -9.73
N GLN A 76 -19.42 -39.22 -10.07
CA GLN A 76 -20.82 -38.81 -9.78
C GLN A 76 -21.83 -39.67 -10.52
N GLY A 77 -21.56 -39.96 -11.79
CA GLY A 77 -22.39 -40.88 -12.58
C GLY A 77 -22.38 -42.31 -12.03
N ALA A 78 -21.18 -42.81 -11.69
CA ALA A 78 -21.00 -44.12 -11.08
C ALA A 78 -21.70 -44.20 -9.71
N GLU A 79 -21.55 -43.22 -8.82
CA GLU A 79 -22.23 -43.13 -7.54
C GLU A 79 -23.77 -43.26 -7.72
N LYS A 80 -24.34 -42.49 -8.63
CA LYS A 80 -25.80 -42.47 -8.86
C LYS A 80 -26.35 -43.82 -9.29
N GLU A 81 -25.67 -44.48 -10.21
CA GLU A 81 -26.11 -45.81 -10.66
C GLU A 81 -25.83 -46.89 -9.59
N LEU A 82 -24.67 -46.85 -8.89
CA LEU A 82 -24.33 -47.77 -7.79
C LEU A 82 -25.30 -47.63 -6.61
N LYS A 83 -25.69 -46.41 -6.24
CA LYS A 83 -26.66 -46.16 -5.19
C LYS A 83 -27.98 -46.88 -5.48
N ARG A 84 -28.51 -46.75 -6.71
CA ARG A 84 -29.72 -47.45 -7.14
C ARG A 84 -29.59 -48.98 -7.06
N LEU A 85 -28.44 -49.51 -7.51
CA LEU A 85 -28.15 -50.94 -7.48
C LEU A 85 -28.03 -51.46 -6.06
N VAL A 86 -27.38 -50.73 -5.14
CA VAL A 86 -27.31 -51.12 -3.69
C VAL A 86 -28.69 -51.07 -3.03
N GLU A 87 -29.53 -50.10 -3.35
CA GLU A 87 -30.90 -50.00 -2.84
C GLU A 87 -31.78 -51.16 -3.35
N SER A 88 -31.61 -51.59 -4.62
CA SER A 88 -32.35 -52.71 -5.21
C SER A 88 -31.80 -54.10 -4.78
N ASN A 89 -30.51 -54.18 -4.47
CA ASN A 89 -29.88 -55.43 -4.04
C ASN A 89 -29.01 -55.20 -2.77
N PRO A 90 -29.65 -54.98 -1.61
CA PRO A 90 -28.99 -54.60 -0.38
C PRO A 90 -28.12 -55.71 0.28
N THR A 91 -28.08 -56.91 -0.31
CA THR A 91 -27.26 -58.06 0.14
C THR A 91 -25.98 -58.26 -0.68
N SER A 92 -25.74 -57.44 -1.71
CA SER A 92 -24.55 -57.52 -2.54
C SER A 92 -23.38 -56.74 -1.92
N SER A 93 -22.42 -57.46 -1.36
CA SER A 93 -21.19 -56.85 -0.86
C SER A 93 -20.37 -56.20 -2.00
N GLU A 94 -20.35 -56.79 -3.19
CA GLU A 94 -19.61 -56.30 -4.33
C GLU A 94 -20.13 -54.93 -4.83
N LEU A 95 -21.46 -54.78 -4.92
CA LEU A 95 -22.03 -53.46 -5.30
C LEU A 95 -21.76 -52.40 -4.21
N LEU A 96 -21.81 -52.82 -2.94
CA LEU A 96 -21.53 -51.90 -1.83
C LEU A 96 -20.06 -51.47 -1.78
N GLU A 97 -19.11 -52.36 -2.07
CA GLU A 97 -17.69 -52.02 -2.19
C GLU A 97 -17.46 -51.02 -3.31
N ARG A 98 -17.99 -51.25 -4.48
CA ARG A 98 -17.89 -50.34 -5.62
C ARG A 98 -18.52 -48.97 -5.31
N TYR A 99 -19.65 -48.95 -4.62
CA TYR A 99 -20.31 -47.73 -4.18
C TYR A 99 -19.42 -46.94 -3.19
N PHE A 100 -18.83 -47.61 -2.24
CA PHE A 100 -17.93 -46.98 -1.28
C PHE A 100 -16.65 -46.45 -1.93
N PHE A 101 -16.06 -47.15 -2.90
CA PHE A 101 -14.95 -46.61 -3.67
C PHE A 101 -15.35 -45.34 -4.44
N ALA A 102 -16.53 -45.34 -5.05
CA ALA A 102 -17.00 -44.16 -5.76
C ALA A 102 -17.24 -42.97 -4.82
N LEU A 103 -17.70 -43.15 -3.63
CA LEU A 103 -17.84 -42.15 -2.57
C LEU A 103 -16.50 -41.70 -2.04
N TYR A 104 -15.59 -42.62 -1.74
CA TYR A 104 -14.27 -42.34 -1.17
C TYR A 104 -13.44 -41.41 -2.07
N HIS A 105 -13.40 -41.70 -3.38
CA HIS A 105 -12.68 -40.86 -4.34
C HIS A 105 -13.36 -39.54 -4.65
N GLN A 106 -14.53 -39.27 -4.08
CA GLN A 106 -15.20 -37.97 -4.09
C GLN A 106 -15.08 -37.26 -2.74
N ASN A 107 -14.29 -37.76 -1.79
CA ASN A 107 -14.15 -37.30 -0.41
C ASN A 107 -15.50 -37.27 0.37
N LYS A 108 -16.46 -38.12 -0.01
CA LYS A 108 -17.75 -38.25 0.66
C LYS A 108 -17.65 -39.26 1.82
N TYR A 109 -16.73 -38.96 2.74
CA TYR A 109 -16.40 -39.88 3.84
C TYR A 109 -17.55 -40.09 4.80
N GLU A 110 -18.33 -39.05 5.08
CA GLU A 110 -19.48 -39.11 5.99
C GLU A 110 -20.56 -40.08 5.48
N ASP A 111 -20.83 -40.06 4.16
CA ASP A 111 -21.79 -41.02 3.56
C ASP A 111 -21.36 -42.48 3.72
N ILE A 112 -20.05 -42.77 3.70
CA ILE A 112 -19.50 -44.11 3.92
C ILE A 112 -19.65 -44.55 5.40
N ILE A 113 -19.33 -43.61 6.33
CA ILE A 113 -19.37 -43.91 7.78
C ILE A 113 -20.79 -44.12 8.26
N LEU A 114 -21.72 -43.24 7.83
CA LEU A 114 -23.12 -43.28 8.24
C LEU A 114 -23.90 -44.44 7.59
N HIS A 115 -23.38 -45.02 6.49
CA HIS A 115 -24.07 -46.16 5.85
C HIS A 115 -24.08 -47.41 6.76
N GLN A 116 -25.26 -47.86 7.11
CA GLN A 116 -25.44 -49.08 7.93
C GLN A 116 -25.12 -50.33 7.12
N VAL A 117 -24.14 -51.12 7.54
CA VAL A 117 -23.67 -52.33 6.87
C VAL A 117 -24.05 -53.54 7.74
N LYS A 118 -24.85 -54.47 7.18
CA LYS A 118 -25.18 -55.74 7.86
C LYS A 118 -23.91 -56.59 7.99
N ALA A 119 -23.77 -57.33 9.09
CA ALA A 119 -22.58 -58.15 9.38
C ALA A 119 -22.29 -59.16 8.27
N GLU A 120 -23.30 -59.74 7.65
CA GLU A 120 -23.23 -60.73 6.60
C GLU A 120 -22.55 -60.25 5.30
N ILE A 121 -22.58 -58.93 5.01
CA ILE A 121 -22.01 -58.30 3.82
C ILE A 121 -20.79 -57.42 4.13
N SER A 122 -20.34 -57.38 5.38
CA SER A 122 -19.21 -56.61 5.85
C SER A 122 -17.88 -57.28 5.49
N THR A 123 -17.40 -57.05 4.30
CA THR A 123 -16.12 -57.58 3.81
C THR A 123 -14.92 -56.85 4.45
N PRO A 124 -13.70 -57.41 4.35
CA PRO A 124 -12.48 -56.72 4.72
C PRO A 124 -12.30 -55.36 3.99
N ILE A 125 -12.68 -55.30 2.69
CA ILE A 125 -12.58 -54.04 1.87
C ILE A 125 -13.53 -52.97 2.43
N ILE A 126 -14.79 -53.34 2.75
CA ILE A 126 -15.76 -52.43 3.35
C ILE A 126 -15.26 -51.88 4.69
N LYS A 127 -14.67 -52.74 5.53
CA LYS A 127 -14.08 -52.31 6.79
C LYS A 127 -12.91 -51.32 6.60
N GLN A 128 -12.04 -51.61 5.63
CA GLN A 128 -10.91 -50.74 5.32
C GLN A 128 -11.40 -49.37 4.80
N LEU A 129 -12.38 -49.33 3.88
CA LEU A 129 -12.92 -48.07 3.35
C LEU A 129 -13.61 -47.25 4.43
N LYS A 130 -14.30 -47.88 5.39
CA LYS A 130 -14.85 -47.14 6.53
C LYS A 130 -13.76 -46.54 7.42
N GLN A 131 -12.70 -47.28 7.71
CA GLN A 131 -11.58 -46.80 8.48
C GLN A 131 -10.86 -45.64 7.76
N LEU A 132 -10.54 -45.82 6.48
CA LEU A 132 -9.93 -44.76 5.67
C LEU A 132 -10.79 -43.51 5.60
N SER A 133 -12.13 -43.69 5.65
CA SER A 133 -13.04 -42.53 5.64
C SER A 133 -13.09 -41.83 7.00
N ASP A 134 -12.96 -42.55 8.09
CA ASP A 134 -12.87 -42.01 9.46
C ASP A 134 -11.58 -41.21 9.64
N ASP A 135 -10.44 -41.81 9.26
CA ASP A 135 -9.15 -41.15 9.25
C ASP A 135 -9.17 -39.88 8.35
N GLY A 136 -9.85 -39.92 7.19
CA GLY A 136 -10.01 -38.80 6.29
C GLY A 136 -10.82 -37.62 6.87
N LEU A 137 -11.81 -37.89 7.71
CA LEU A 137 -12.58 -36.87 8.43
C LEU A 137 -11.79 -36.24 9.57
N GLU A 138 -10.96 -37.01 10.30
CA GLU A 138 -10.11 -36.46 11.36
C GLU A 138 -9.09 -35.44 10.85
N VAL A 139 -8.64 -35.58 9.62
CA VAL A 139 -7.75 -34.61 8.97
C VAL A 139 -8.47 -33.28 8.62
N VAL A 140 -9.79 -33.36 8.36
CA VAL A 140 -10.61 -32.21 7.96
C VAL A 140 -11.13 -31.42 9.17
N ASP A 141 -11.33 -32.04 10.33
CA ASP A 141 -12.14 -31.49 11.45
C ASP A 141 -11.39 -31.49 12.79
N ARG A 142 -10.14 -31.02 12.84
CA ARG A 142 -9.35 -30.94 14.08
C ARG A 142 -9.88 -29.98 15.16
N GLU A 143 -10.91 -29.21 14.92
CA GLU A 143 -11.42 -28.20 15.86
C GLU A 143 -12.67 -28.58 16.69
N THR A 144 -13.31 -29.73 16.44
CA THR A 144 -14.52 -30.12 17.20
C THR A 144 -14.53 -31.60 17.53
N ASP A 145 -13.73 -32.02 18.54
CA ASP A 145 -13.68 -33.40 19.01
C ASP A 145 -14.83 -33.72 19.98
N THR A 146 -15.93 -34.24 19.45
CA THR A 146 -17.05 -34.84 20.25
C THR A 146 -17.59 -36.14 19.67
N ARG A 147 -16.82 -36.94 18.93
CA ARG A 147 -17.32 -38.19 18.33
C ARG A 147 -16.86 -39.43 19.12
N PRO A 148 -17.75 -40.40 19.35
CA PRO A 148 -17.34 -41.65 19.99
C PRO A 148 -16.50 -42.51 19.02
N ASN A 149 -15.37 -43.03 19.49
CA ASN A 149 -14.56 -44.05 18.81
C ASN A 149 -15.39 -45.23 18.34
N LEU A 150 -15.83 -45.24 17.08
CA LEU A 150 -16.81 -46.21 16.56
C LEU A 150 -16.17 -47.43 15.89
N ILE A 151 -14.82 -47.46 15.71
CA ILE A 151 -14.19 -48.56 14.97
C ILE A 151 -12.93 -49.05 15.68
N GLN A 152 -12.84 -50.34 15.99
CA GLN A 152 -11.59 -51.00 16.39
C GLN A 152 -10.65 -50.99 15.19
N THR A 153 -9.56 -50.24 15.31
CA THR A 153 -8.59 -50.03 14.27
C THR A 153 -7.83 -51.30 13.92
N ASN A 154 -8.01 -51.81 12.71
CA ASN A 154 -7.11 -52.81 12.15
C ASN A 154 -5.97 -52.09 11.42
N THR A 155 -5.00 -51.61 12.17
CA THR A 155 -3.83 -50.86 11.69
C THR A 155 -2.89 -51.70 10.78
N GLN A 156 -3.20 -52.96 10.54
CA GLN A 156 -2.38 -53.89 9.76
C GLN A 156 -2.73 -53.92 8.26
N ALA A 157 -3.89 -53.44 7.87
CA ALA A 157 -4.29 -53.45 6.46
C ALA A 157 -3.38 -52.55 5.61
N PRO A 158 -2.78 -53.02 4.52
CA PRO A 158 -1.80 -52.25 3.74
C PRO A 158 -2.33 -50.88 3.23
N ALA A 159 -3.59 -50.81 2.81
CA ALA A 159 -4.21 -49.57 2.37
C ALA A 159 -4.33 -48.52 3.49
N VAL A 160 -4.66 -48.93 4.71
CA VAL A 160 -4.73 -48.05 5.89
C VAL A 160 -3.32 -47.56 6.27
N ARG A 161 -2.33 -48.47 6.23
CA ARG A 161 -0.92 -48.08 6.48
C ARG A 161 -0.41 -47.06 5.51
N ILE A 162 -0.78 -47.12 4.20
CA ILE A 162 -0.44 -46.10 3.21
C ILE A 162 -0.95 -44.72 3.66
N ALA A 163 -2.22 -44.64 4.08
CA ALA A 163 -2.80 -43.34 4.48
C ALA A 163 -2.10 -42.77 5.72
N HIS A 164 -1.84 -43.56 6.73
CA HIS A 164 -1.13 -43.16 7.96
C HIS A 164 0.30 -42.69 7.64
N LEU A 165 1.11 -43.50 6.95
CA LEU A 165 2.47 -43.13 6.56
C LEU A 165 2.48 -41.83 5.73
N PHE A 166 1.49 -41.65 4.85
CA PHE A 166 1.39 -40.45 4.06
C PHE A 166 1.05 -39.22 4.94
N THR A 167 0.16 -39.35 5.90
CA THR A 167 -0.22 -38.30 6.85
C THR A 167 0.94 -37.92 7.78
N ASP A 168 1.72 -38.93 8.19
CA ASP A 168 2.92 -38.74 9.01
C ASP A 168 4.12 -38.14 8.24
N GLY A 169 4.00 -37.95 6.91
CA GLY A 169 5.05 -37.40 6.05
C GLY A 169 6.11 -38.42 5.60
N GLU A 170 5.92 -39.71 5.89
CA GLU A 170 6.85 -40.82 5.58
C GLU A 170 6.66 -41.29 4.13
N TYR A 171 6.87 -40.38 3.15
CA TYR A 171 6.54 -40.62 1.74
C TYR A 171 7.40 -41.73 1.10
N THR A 172 8.64 -41.91 1.55
CA THR A 172 9.54 -42.98 1.09
C THR A 172 9.07 -44.36 1.54
N GLU A 173 8.56 -44.45 2.75
CA GLU A 173 7.96 -45.63 3.31
C GLU A 173 6.64 -46.00 2.62
N VAL A 174 5.84 -44.99 2.21
CA VAL A 174 4.65 -45.20 1.34
C VAL A 174 5.04 -45.91 0.04
N LEU A 175 6.07 -45.41 -0.65
CA LEU A 175 6.54 -46.03 -1.90
C LEU A 175 7.07 -47.44 -1.70
N SER A 176 7.87 -47.65 -0.65
CA SER A 176 8.40 -48.99 -0.27
C SER A 176 7.28 -49.98 0.06
N LEU A 177 6.27 -49.54 0.78
CA LEU A 177 5.10 -50.38 1.14
C LEU A 177 4.31 -50.78 -0.12
N ILE A 178 4.10 -49.83 -1.06
CA ILE A 178 3.40 -50.07 -2.32
C ILE A 178 4.13 -51.10 -3.18
N GLU A 179 5.47 -51.10 -3.16
CA GLU A 179 6.27 -52.03 -3.91
C GLU A 179 6.39 -53.43 -3.28
N SER A 180 6.35 -53.51 -1.96
CA SER A 180 6.58 -54.80 -1.23
C SER A 180 5.32 -55.59 -0.96
N GLU A 181 4.14 -54.93 -0.91
CA GLU A 181 2.88 -55.55 -0.55
C GLU A 181 1.98 -55.78 -1.78
N SER A 182 1.12 -56.78 -1.71
CA SER A 182 0.07 -57.03 -2.72
C SER A 182 -1.24 -56.41 -2.28
N PHE A 183 -1.87 -55.68 -3.17
CA PHE A 183 -3.17 -55.04 -2.91
C PHE A 183 -4.27 -55.74 -3.70
N ASP A 184 -5.47 -55.74 -3.15
CA ASP A 184 -6.64 -56.19 -3.90
C ASP A 184 -6.77 -55.26 -5.16
N PRO A 185 -7.04 -55.82 -6.37
CA PRO A 185 -7.14 -55.05 -7.59
C PRO A 185 -8.15 -53.89 -7.52
N LYS A 186 -9.12 -53.92 -6.63
CA LYS A 186 -10.10 -52.87 -6.42
C LYS A 186 -9.48 -51.58 -5.81
N PHE A 187 -8.33 -51.70 -5.12
CA PHE A 187 -7.55 -50.56 -4.63
C PHE A 187 -6.63 -49.94 -5.66
N LYS A 188 -6.64 -50.39 -6.93
CA LYS A 188 -5.74 -49.90 -7.99
C LYS A 188 -5.67 -48.37 -8.04
N TYR A 189 -6.78 -47.66 -8.12
CA TYR A 189 -6.77 -46.21 -8.20
C TYR A 189 -6.40 -45.53 -6.89
N TYR A 190 -6.74 -46.08 -5.77
CA TYR A 190 -6.32 -45.65 -4.46
C TYR A 190 -4.79 -45.70 -4.30
N VAL A 191 -4.18 -46.88 -4.59
CA VAL A 191 -2.72 -47.06 -4.55
C VAL A 191 -2.00 -46.15 -5.51
N SER A 192 -2.47 -46.06 -6.78
CA SER A 192 -1.89 -45.12 -7.78
C SER A 192 -1.99 -43.67 -7.36
N THR A 193 -3.07 -43.26 -6.72
CA THR A 193 -3.22 -41.88 -6.22
C THR A 193 -2.17 -41.55 -5.13
N TYR A 194 -2.03 -42.44 -4.13
CA TYR A 194 -1.02 -42.25 -3.10
C TYR A 194 0.41 -42.35 -3.64
N LYS A 195 0.66 -43.24 -4.61
CA LYS A 195 1.93 -43.38 -5.29
C LYS A 195 2.30 -42.09 -6.04
N ALA A 196 1.38 -41.50 -6.80
CA ALA A 196 1.59 -40.24 -7.49
C ALA A 196 1.84 -39.08 -6.51
N LYS A 197 1.06 -38.99 -5.43
CA LYS A 197 1.25 -38.04 -4.34
C LYS A 197 2.61 -38.18 -3.65
N ALA A 198 3.02 -39.42 -3.32
CA ALA A 198 4.30 -39.69 -2.69
C ALA A 198 5.49 -39.33 -3.62
N TYR A 199 5.42 -39.68 -4.90
CA TYR A 199 6.41 -39.21 -5.88
C TYR A 199 6.48 -37.69 -5.98
N PHE A 200 5.33 -37.01 -5.94
CA PHE A 200 5.29 -35.54 -5.96
C PHE A 200 5.98 -34.95 -4.71
N GLN A 201 5.67 -35.47 -3.52
CA GLN A 201 6.24 -34.98 -2.25
C GLN A 201 7.75 -35.25 -2.13
N THR A 202 8.21 -36.36 -2.73
CA THR A 202 9.65 -36.70 -2.80
C THR A 202 10.37 -36.06 -3.98
N ALA A 203 9.76 -35.07 -4.63
CA ALA A 203 10.29 -34.33 -5.79
C ALA A 203 10.61 -35.20 -7.03
N GLN A 204 10.03 -36.41 -7.12
CA GLN A 204 10.17 -37.32 -8.25
C GLN A 204 9.07 -37.04 -9.31
N TYR A 205 9.01 -35.80 -9.81
CA TYR A 205 7.90 -35.29 -10.64
C TYR A 205 7.68 -36.05 -11.94
N ASP A 206 8.74 -36.61 -12.54
CA ASP A 206 8.60 -37.45 -13.75
C ASP A 206 7.87 -38.75 -13.47
N LEU A 207 8.13 -39.40 -12.32
CA LEU A 207 7.43 -40.60 -11.91
C LEU A 207 5.99 -40.27 -11.50
N ALA A 208 5.77 -39.16 -10.81
CA ALA A 208 4.42 -38.67 -10.52
C ALA A 208 3.61 -38.45 -11.81
N LEU A 209 4.17 -37.77 -12.81
CA LEU A 209 3.52 -37.57 -14.11
C LEU A 209 3.30 -38.86 -14.89
N ALA A 210 4.23 -39.83 -14.80
CA ALA A 210 4.04 -41.14 -15.42
C ALA A 210 2.85 -41.87 -14.83
N GLU A 211 2.69 -41.88 -13.51
CA GLU A 211 1.57 -42.48 -12.81
C GLU A 211 0.24 -41.76 -13.13
N LEU A 212 0.26 -40.42 -13.11
CA LEU A 212 -0.89 -39.54 -13.40
C LEU A 212 -1.37 -39.65 -14.86
N ASN A 213 -0.47 -39.87 -15.82
CA ASN A 213 -0.82 -40.07 -17.22
C ASN A 213 -1.05 -41.52 -17.59
N GLY A 214 -0.53 -42.48 -16.79
CA GLY A 214 -0.72 -43.89 -16.93
C GLY A 214 -2.00 -44.41 -16.28
N THR A 215 -1.89 -45.04 -15.14
CA THR A 215 -3.03 -45.66 -14.41
C THR A 215 -4.17 -44.67 -14.13
N LEU A 216 -3.82 -43.42 -13.79
CA LEU A 216 -4.80 -42.37 -13.48
C LEU A 216 -5.23 -41.54 -14.71
N GLY A 217 -4.75 -41.87 -15.92
CA GLY A 217 -4.99 -41.05 -17.12
C GLY A 217 -6.43 -40.84 -17.51
N GLN A 218 -7.30 -41.76 -17.17
CA GLN A 218 -8.74 -41.65 -17.39
C GLN A 218 -9.43 -40.74 -16.36
N TRP A 219 -8.78 -40.46 -15.23
CA TRP A 219 -9.29 -39.66 -14.12
C TRP A 219 -8.87 -38.18 -14.17
N LYS A 220 -8.45 -37.69 -15.34
CA LYS A 220 -8.00 -36.31 -15.55
C LYS A 220 -9.05 -35.24 -15.21
N SER A 221 -10.35 -35.58 -15.16
CA SER A 221 -11.42 -34.67 -14.73
C SER A 221 -11.49 -34.46 -13.22
N ILE A 222 -10.78 -35.26 -12.43
CA ILE A 222 -10.74 -35.12 -10.96
C ILE A 222 -9.84 -33.91 -10.60
N PRO A 223 -10.40 -32.92 -9.86
CA PRO A 223 -9.70 -31.68 -9.55
C PRO A 223 -8.31 -31.85 -8.94
N GLU A 224 -8.22 -32.73 -7.96
CA GLU A 224 -6.98 -33.01 -7.22
C GLU A 224 -5.88 -33.58 -8.11
N LEU A 225 -6.22 -34.52 -9.01
CA LEU A 225 -5.25 -35.11 -9.93
C LEU A 225 -4.78 -34.12 -10.98
N ASN A 226 -5.67 -33.29 -11.51
CA ASN A 226 -5.29 -32.20 -12.40
C ASN A 226 -4.36 -31.18 -11.73
N TYR A 227 -4.64 -30.86 -10.46
CA TYR A 227 -3.74 -30.03 -9.67
C TYR A 227 -2.33 -30.62 -9.57
N LEU A 228 -2.23 -31.93 -9.26
CA LEU A 228 -0.93 -32.63 -9.19
C LEU A 228 -0.19 -32.61 -10.53
N VAL A 229 -0.90 -32.82 -11.66
CA VAL A 229 -0.28 -32.72 -13.00
C VAL A 229 0.23 -31.30 -13.25
N GLY A 230 -0.59 -30.27 -13.01
CA GLY A 230 -0.21 -28.88 -13.18
C GLY A 230 0.98 -28.50 -12.30
N MET A 231 0.93 -28.87 -11.01
CA MET A 231 2.02 -28.58 -10.05
C MET A 231 3.28 -29.37 -10.34
N SER A 232 3.19 -30.62 -10.84
CA SER A 232 4.36 -31.38 -11.26
C SER A 232 5.10 -30.71 -12.42
N HIS A 233 4.37 -30.22 -13.43
CA HIS A 233 4.96 -29.43 -14.50
C HIS A 233 5.56 -28.12 -13.99
N TYR A 234 4.85 -27.39 -13.09
CA TYR A 234 5.34 -26.19 -12.46
C TYR A 234 6.66 -26.41 -11.71
N LYS A 235 6.72 -27.43 -10.85
CA LYS A 235 7.92 -27.78 -10.07
C LYS A 235 9.11 -28.22 -10.92
N LYS A 236 8.86 -28.73 -12.14
CA LYS A 236 9.90 -29.02 -13.15
C LYS A 236 10.36 -27.78 -13.91
N GLY A 237 9.79 -26.59 -13.68
CA GLY A 237 10.07 -25.39 -14.47
C GLY A 237 9.39 -25.38 -15.85
N GLU A 238 8.45 -26.28 -16.10
CA GLU A 238 7.71 -26.39 -17.37
C GLU A 238 6.43 -25.51 -17.31
N PHE A 239 6.62 -24.19 -17.06
CA PHE A 239 5.54 -23.24 -16.73
C PHE A 239 4.46 -23.12 -17.80
N GLU A 240 4.83 -23.18 -19.08
CA GLU A 240 3.86 -23.18 -20.17
C GLU A 240 2.99 -24.45 -20.19
N LYS A 241 3.55 -25.62 -19.87
CA LYS A 241 2.76 -26.86 -19.77
C LYS A 241 1.83 -26.81 -18.57
N ALA A 242 2.33 -26.35 -17.40
CA ALA A 242 1.51 -26.14 -16.20
C ALA A 242 0.32 -25.21 -16.48
N LYS A 243 0.56 -24.08 -17.14
CA LYS A 243 -0.46 -23.11 -17.57
C LYS A 243 -1.50 -23.75 -18.48
N ASN A 244 -1.07 -24.53 -19.48
CA ASN A 244 -1.97 -25.17 -20.43
C ASN A 244 -2.88 -26.21 -19.76
N VAL A 245 -2.33 -27.06 -18.87
CA VAL A 245 -3.10 -28.03 -18.08
C VAL A 245 -4.12 -27.33 -17.21
N ALA A 246 -3.71 -26.30 -16.47
CA ALA A 246 -4.60 -25.57 -15.60
C ALA A 246 -5.68 -24.78 -16.37
N SER A 247 -5.36 -24.22 -17.54
CA SER A 247 -6.31 -23.53 -18.42
C SER A 247 -7.38 -24.47 -18.96
N GLU A 248 -6.99 -25.70 -19.35
CA GLU A 248 -7.93 -26.70 -19.82
C GLU A 248 -8.85 -27.20 -18.70
N ALA A 249 -8.30 -27.47 -17.53
CA ALA A 249 -9.08 -27.84 -16.34
C ALA A 249 -10.08 -26.76 -15.92
N LEU A 250 -9.69 -25.49 -16.02
CA LEU A 250 -10.56 -24.35 -15.71
C LEU A 250 -11.76 -24.25 -16.66
N LYS A 251 -11.55 -24.52 -17.96
CA LYS A 251 -12.63 -24.55 -18.96
C LYS A 251 -13.65 -25.65 -18.70
N GLN A 252 -13.19 -26.80 -18.24
CA GLN A 252 -14.03 -27.98 -18.04
C GLN A 252 -14.94 -27.89 -16.81
N ASN A 253 -14.40 -27.46 -15.65
CA ASN A 253 -15.07 -27.58 -14.36
C ASN A 253 -14.92 -26.37 -13.40
N ASN A 254 -14.42 -25.21 -13.84
CA ASN A 254 -14.24 -24.02 -13.02
C ASN A 254 -13.52 -24.29 -11.66
N GLN A 255 -12.46 -25.09 -11.72
CA GLN A 255 -11.76 -25.58 -10.52
C GLN A 255 -10.94 -24.47 -9.86
N VAL A 256 -11.09 -24.31 -8.55
CA VAL A 256 -10.37 -23.30 -7.75
C VAL A 256 -8.85 -23.48 -7.82
N TRP A 257 -8.37 -24.73 -7.69
CA TRP A 257 -6.95 -25.07 -7.76
C TRP A 257 -6.28 -24.77 -9.11
N SER A 258 -7.06 -24.83 -10.21
CA SER A 258 -6.55 -24.46 -11.54
C SER A 258 -6.16 -23.00 -11.62
N ARG A 259 -6.92 -22.11 -10.95
CA ARG A 259 -6.57 -20.68 -10.86
C ARG A 259 -5.25 -20.47 -10.11
N TYR A 260 -5.03 -21.22 -9.03
CA TYR A 260 -3.79 -21.12 -8.26
C TYR A 260 -2.57 -21.54 -9.10
N VAL A 261 -2.67 -22.66 -9.85
CA VAL A 261 -1.61 -23.09 -10.77
C VAL A 261 -1.39 -22.06 -11.89
N LEU A 262 -2.47 -21.46 -12.41
CA LEU A 262 -2.39 -20.37 -13.39
C LEU A 262 -1.66 -19.16 -12.81
N ALA A 263 -2.00 -18.75 -11.57
CA ALA A 263 -1.34 -17.65 -10.89
C ALA A 263 0.17 -17.86 -10.77
N LEU A 264 0.57 -19.04 -10.27
CA LEU A 264 1.97 -19.42 -10.16
C LEU A 264 2.69 -19.43 -11.52
N SER A 265 2.06 -20.07 -12.53
CA SER A 265 2.66 -20.19 -13.86
C SER A 265 2.81 -18.84 -14.58
N HIS A 266 1.80 -17.97 -14.46
CA HIS A 266 1.87 -16.62 -15.01
C HIS A 266 2.93 -15.76 -14.29
N ALA A 267 3.10 -15.94 -12.97
CA ALA A 267 4.13 -15.22 -12.20
C ALA A 267 5.54 -15.57 -12.68
N GLU A 268 5.82 -16.85 -12.92
CA GLU A 268 7.12 -17.31 -13.43
C GLU A 268 7.36 -16.92 -14.90
N LEU A 269 6.29 -16.77 -15.68
CA LEU A 269 6.32 -16.25 -17.04
C LEU A 269 6.33 -14.72 -17.11
N GLU A 270 6.49 -14.04 -15.97
CA GLU A 270 6.52 -12.58 -15.82
C GLU A 270 5.23 -11.86 -16.26
N ASN A 271 4.14 -12.58 -16.43
CA ASN A 271 2.81 -12.04 -16.74
C ASN A 271 2.09 -11.63 -15.44
N PHE A 272 2.65 -10.68 -14.70
CA PHE A 272 2.26 -10.35 -13.33
C PHE A 272 0.81 -9.87 -13.20
N THR A 273 0.25 -9.17 -14.18
CA THR A 273 -1.15 -8.71 -14.14
C THR A 273 -2.14 -9.88 -14.13
N GLU A 274 -1.95 -10.87 -15.04
CA GLU A 274 -2.79 -12.07 -15.05
C GLU A 274 -2.53 -12.95 -13.84
N ALA A 275 -1.26 -13.05 -13.40
CA ALA A 275 -0.90 -13.77 -12.19
C ALA A 275 -1.61 -13.22 -10.96
N LEU A 276 -1.64 -11.89 -10.78
CA LEU A 276 -2.33 -11.23 -9.68
C LEU A 276 -3.83 -11.50 -9.71
N ARG A 277 -4.47 -11.36 -10.88
CA ARG A 277 -5.89 -11.64 -11.05
C ARG A 277 -6.23 -13.08 -10.62
N PHE A 278 -5.50 -14.08 -11.13
CA PHE A 278 -5.74 -15.47 -10.78
C PHE A 278 -5.41 -15.79 -9.32
N ALA A 279 -4.40 -15.15 -8.73
CA ALA A 279 -4.06 -15.32 -7.31
C ALA A 279 -5.19 -14.80 -6.40
N GLU A 280 -5.72 -13.60 -6.66
CA GLU A 280 -6.83 -13.03 -5.89
C GLU A 280 -8.14 -13.82 -6.09
N GLU A 281 -8.42 -14.30 -7.30
CA GLU A 281 -9.54 -15.20 -7.55
C GLU A 281 -9.39 -16.51 -6.76
N SER A 282 -8.18 -17.05 -6.65
CA SER A 282 -7.90 -18.26 -5.86
C SER A 282 -8.09 -18.01 -4.37
N ALA A 283 -7.53 -16.91 -3.85
CA ALA A 283 -7.64 -16.51 -2.46
C ALA A 283 -9.11 -16.29 -2.04
N SER A 284 -9.90 -15.61 -2.89
CA SER A 284 -11.33 -15.38 -2.64
C SER A 284 -12.18 -16.65 -2.68
N ASN A 285 -11.67 -17.72 -3.29
CA ASN A 285 -12.31 -19.03 -3.36
C ASN A 285 -11.74 -20.04 -2.35
N GLY A 286 -11.01 -19.59 -1.34
CA GLY A 286 -10.59 -20.41 -0.19
C GLY A 286 -9.23 -21.09 -0.33
N ILE A 287 -8.35 -20.61 -1.21
CA ILE A 287 -6.95 -21.03 -1.24
C ILE A 287 -6.13 -20.02 -0.42
N ASP A 288 -5.85 -20.36 0.84
CA ASP A 288 -5.19 -19.45 1.78
C ASP A 288 -3.78 -19.03 1.34
N ASP A 289 -2.99 -19.94 0.76
CA ASP A 289 -1.65 -19.66 0.22
C ASP A 289 -1.66 -18.62 -0.90
N ALA A 290 -2.79 -18.48 -1.59
CA ALA A 290 -2.93 -17.52 -2.68
C ALA A 290 -2.91 -16.07 -2.19
N TYR A 291 -3.23 -15.77 -0.93
CA TYR A 291 -3.07 -14.43 -0.35
C TYR A 291 -1.60 -14.00 -0.34
N TYR A 292 -0.69 -14.90 0.06
CA TYR A 292 0.73 -14.59 0.04
C TYR A 292 1.23 -14.36 -1.39
N LEU A 293 0.86 -15.25 -2.31
CA LEU A 293 1.22 -15.12 -3.73
C LEU A 293 0.71 -13.80 -4.32
N ALA A 294 -0.58 -13.46 -4.10
CA ALA A 294 -1.17 -12.21 -4.56
C ALA A 294 -0.44 -10.98 -4.00
N GLY A 295 -0.12 -11.02 -2.71
CA GLY A 295 0.61 -9.93 -2.06
C GLY A 295 2.01 -9.71 -2.60
N VAL A 296 2.76 -10.80 -2.86
CA VAL A 296 4.09 -10.73 -3.46
C VAL A 296 4.03 -10.20 -4.90
N ILE A 297 3.08 -10.68 -5.70
CA ILE A 297 2.91 -10.22 -7.09
C ILE A 297 2.48 -8.75 -7.13
N ALA A 298 1.54 -8.34 -6.29
CA ALA A 298 1.12 -6.94 -6.18
C ALA A 298 2.31 -6.04 -5.77
N SER A 299 3.19 -6.52 -4.88
CA SER A 299 4.43 -5.80 -4.52
C SER A 299 5.38 -5.62 -5.70
N LYS A 300 5.49 -6.61 -6.59
CA LYS A 300 6.30 -6.50 -7.82
C LYS A 300 5.70 -5.52 -8.83
N LEU A 301 4.38 -5.36 -8.85
CA LEU A 301 3.66 -4.37 -9.66
C LEU A 301 3.63 -2.99 -9.00
N GLU A 302 4.21 -2.83 -7.82
CA GLU A 302 4.17 -1.62 -6.99
C GLU A 302 2.74 -1.19 -6.57
N GLU A 303 1.79 -2.14 -6.62
CA GLU A 303 0.41 -1.94 -6.17
C GLU A 303 0.31 -2.15 -4.64
N TRP A 304 0.92 -1.22 -3.89
CA TRP A 304 1.23 -1.35 -2.46
C TRP A 304 0.01 -1.63 -1.58
N GLU A 305 -1.14 -0.99 -1.84
CA GLU A 305 -2.37 -1.19 -1.08
C GLU A 305 -2.99 -2.58 -1.30
N ARG A 306 -2.94 -3.09 -2.54
CA ARG A 306 -3.36 -4.47 -2.85
C ARG A 306 -2.41 -5.48 -2.21
N ALA A 307 -1.10 -5.21 -2.27
CA ALA A 307 -0.09 -6.01 -1.59
C ALA A 307 -0.34 -6.06 -0.08
N TYR A 308 -0.60 -4.90 0.55
CA TYR A 308 -0.94 -4.80 1.97
C TYR A 308 -2.17 -5.66 2.32
N THR A 309 -3.27 -5.50 1.59
CA THR A 309 -4.53 -6.20 1.86
C THR A 309 -4.35 -7.72 1.83
N ASN A 310 -3.62 -8.22 0.83
CA ASN A 310 -3.38 -9.64 0.69
C ASN A 310 -2.37 -10.17 1.73
N LEU A 311 -1.27 -9.45 1.97
CA LEU A 311 -0.25 -9.87 2.95
C LEU A 311 -0.72 -9.75 4.40
N GLU A 312 -1.58 -8.80 4.72
CA GLU A 312 -2.23 -8.73 6.04
C GLU A 312 -3.05 -9.98 6.33
N LYS A 313 -3.84 -10.44 5.35
CA LYS A 313 -4.61 -11.70 5.47
C LYS A 313 -3.68 -12.90 5.58
N ALA A 314 -2.67 -12.99 4.72
CA ALA A 314 -1.69 -14.07 4.78
C ALA A 314 -0.98 -14.12 6.15
N ASN A 315 -0.58 -12.96 6.70
CA ASN A 315 0.08 -12.88 8.01
C ASN A 315 -0.86 -13.25 9.19
N LYS A 316 -2.16 -13.01 9.04
CA LYS A 316 -3.16 -13.46 10.03
C LYS A 316 -3.36 -14.98 9.99
N LEU A 317 -3.33 -15.58 8.79
CA LEU A 317 -3.47 -17.03 8.61
C LEU A 317 -2.20 -17.79 9.03
N TYR A 318 -1.05 -17.24 8.73
CA TYR A 318 0.26 -17.86 8.98
C TYR A 318 1.18 -16.92 9.78
N PRO A 319 0.86 -16.65 11.07
CA PRO A 319 1.53 -15.63 11.86
C PRO A 319 3.01 -15.91 12.14
N ASP A 320 3.47 -17.16 11.99
CA ASP A 320 4.86 -17.55 12.22
C ASP A 320 5.68 -17.71 10.94
N HIS A 321 5.07 -17.58 9.77
CA HIS A 321 5.75 -17.75 8.50
C HIS A 321 6.64 -16.55 8.17
N ILE A 322 7.96 -16.72 8.25
CA ILE A 322 8.95 -15.64 8.13
C ILE A 322 8.91 -14.92 6.78
N GLY A 323 8.71 -15.65 5.67
CA GLY A 323 8.61 -15.06 4.33
C GLY A 323 7.42 -14.12 4.18
N ILE A 324 6.28 -14.46 4.81
CA ILE A 324 5.09 -13.59 4.85
C ILE A 324 5.38 -12.34 5.67
N LYS A 325 5.96 -12.49 6.88
CA LYS A 325 6.36 -11.35 7.72
C LYS A 325 7.30 -10.40 6.97
N ARG A 326 8.27 -10.94 6.23
CA ARG A 326 9.22 -10.14 5.45
C ARG A 326 8.52 -9.35 4.34
N ALA A 327 7.69 -10.01 3.54
CA ALA A 327 6.93 -9.35 2.48
C ALA A 327 5.97 -8.29 3.06
N TYR A 328 5.28 -8.63 4.15
CA TYR A 328 4.34 -7.73 4.82
C TYR A 328 5.03 -6.51 5.41
N SER A 329 6.15 -6.70 6.15
CA SER A 329 6.95 -5.59 6.68
C SER A 329 7.48 -4.69 5.58
N PHE A 330 7.94 -5.24 4.46
CA PHE A 330 8.40 -4.46 3.32
C PHE A 330 7.29 -3.56 2.77
N VAL A 331 6.08 -4.09 2.59
CA VAL A 331 4.92 -3.32 2.10
C VAL A 331 4.49 -2.25 3.11
N LEU A 332 4.47 -2.57 4.40
CA LEU A 332 4.19 -1.60 5.45
C LEU A 332 5.18 -0.41 5.39
N LEU A 333 6.46 -0.69 5.21
CA LEU A 333 7.49 0.34 5.05
C LEU A 333 7.26 1.20 3.79
N LYS A 334 6.93 0.58 2.66
CA LYS A 334 6.63 1.31 1.41
C LYS A 334 5.43 2.24 1.54
N LEU A 335 4.41 1.83 2.29
CA LEU A 335 3.22 2.64 2.60
C LEU A 335 3.46 3.69 3.71
N GLY A 336 4.62 3.66 4.36
CA GLY A 336 4.94 4.56 5.47
C GLY A 336 4.37 4.13 6.83
N TYR A 337 3.84 2.92 6.96
CA TYR A 337 3.34 2.35 8.22
C TYR A 337 4.49 1.80 9.07
N ILE A 338 5.40 2.69 9.45
CA ILE A 338 6.68 2.34 10.08
C ILE A 338 6.47 1.61 11.42
N ASP A 339 5.55 2.09 12.25
CA ASP A 339 5.34 1.53 13.58
C ASP A 339 4.72 0.12 13.50
N ASP A 340 3.87 -0.13 12.50
CA ASP A 340 3.31 -1.47 12.25
C ASP A 340 4.39 -2.44 11.73
N ALA A 341 5.28 -1.98 10.84
CA ALA A 341 6.41 -2.77 10.39
C ALA A 341 7.33 -3.16 11.56
N ILE A 342 7.66 -2.21 12.44
CA ILE A 342 8.42 -2.47 13.67
C ILE A 342 7.70 -3.50 14.56
N ALA A 343 6.38 -3.40 14.72
CA ALA A 343 5.60 -4.34 15.52
C ALA A 343 5.65 -5.78 14.97
N VAL A 344 5.67 -5.95 13.65
CA VAL A 344 5.85 -7.29 13.03
C VAL A 344 7.23 -7.86 13.37
N ILE A 345 8.28 -7.04 13.26
CA ILE A 345 9.66 -7.47 13.56
C ILE A 345 9.86 -7.77 15.04
N GLU A 346 9.25 -6.99 15.92
CA GLU A 346 9.33 -7.24 17.36
C GLU A 346 8.78 -8.60 17.78
N LYS A 347 7.80 -9.13 17.04
CA LYS A 347 7.22 -10.47 17.22
C LYS A 347 8.01 -11.57 16.49
N THR A 348 9.05 -11.22 15.73
CA THR A 348 9.86 -12.18 14.98
C THR A 348 11.08 -12.61 15.79
N ASP A 349 11.44 -13.88 15.72
CA ASP A 349 12.69 -14.38 16.31
C ASP A 349 13.88 -13.97 15.42
N ALA A 350 14.62 -12.97 15.87
CA ALA A 350 15.79 -12.47 15.17
C ALA A 350 17.04 -13.36 15.35
N SER A 351 17.01 -14.41 16.17
CA SER A 351 18.12 -15.36 16.30
C SER A 351 18.24 -16.28 15.08
N MET A 352 17.16 -16.44 14.32
CA MET A 352 17.15 -17.18 13.06
C MET A 352 17.69 -16.31 11.92
N PRO A 353 18.42 -16.90 10.93
CA PRO A 353 19.03 -16.15 9.83
C PRO A 353 18.03 -15.23 9.09
N GLU A 354 16.85 -15.75 8.77
CA GLU A 354 15.83 -15.01 8.04
C GLU A 354 15.23 -13.86 8.87
N GLY A 355 15.14 -14.04 10.20
CA GLY A 355 14.73 -12.99 11.12
C GLY A 355 15.77 -11.88 11.25
N ALA A 356 17.06 -12.25 11.21
CA ALA A 356 18.17 -11.29 11.17
C ALA A 356 18.19 -10.48 9.87
N GLU A 357 17.92 -11.11 8.72
CA GLU A 357 17.79 -10.41 7.44
C GLU A 357 16.62 -9.42 7.45
N LEU A 358 15.45 -9.83 7.92
CA LEU A 358 14.29 -8.94 8.04
C LEU A 358 14.58 -7.72 8.91
N LEU A 359 15.27 -7.93 10.03
CA LEU A 359 15.72 -6.85 10.92
C LEU A 359 16.67 -5.91 10.18
N SER A 360 17.65 -6.46 9.46
CA SER A 360 18.64 -5.69 8.68
C SER A 360 17.99 -4.86 7.57
N ASP A 361 17.06 -5.44 6.81
CA ASP A 361 16.33 -4.77 5.73
C ASP A 361 15.55 -3.56 6.28
N THR A 362 14.87 -3.75 7.41
CA THR A 362 14.08 -2.69 8.06
C THR A 362 14.97 -1.59 8.62
N VAL A 363 16.06 -1.94 9.26
CA VAL A 363 17.04 -0.96 9.77
C VAL A 363 17.62 -0.12 8.62
N SER A 364 17.98 -0.77 7.51
CA SER A 364 18.49 -0.10 6.31
C SER A 364 17.45 0.86 5.71
N TYR A 365 16.18 0.45 5.67
CA TYR A 365 15.10 1.29 5.19
C TYR A 365 14.88 2.51 6.10
N LEU A 366 14.80 2.31 7.41
CA LEU A 366 14.65 3.41 8.38
C LEU A 366 15.82 4.39 8.28
N TYR A 367 17.04 3.88 8.12
CA TYR A 367 18.23 4.69 7.93
C TYR A 367 18.15 5.57 6.68
N SER A 368 17.78 4.98 5.55
CA SER A 368 17.67 5.68 4.26
C SER A 368 16.63 6.81 4.27
N ARG A 369 15.59 6.69 5.11
CA ARG A 369 14.56 7.72 5.30
C ARG A 369 14.91 8.78 6.36
N GLY A 370 16.03 8.64 7.04
CA GLY A 370 16.43 9.54 8.12
C GLY A 370 15.84 9.20 9.49
N ASP A 371 15.08 8.12 9.65
CA ASP A 371 14.49 7.65 10.92
C ASP A 371 15.52 6.91 11.77
N LYS A 372 16.71 7.52 11.93
CA LYS A 372 17.89 6.92 12.58
C LYS A 372 17.65 6.52 14.04
N GLN A 373 16.82 7.27 14.76
CA GLN A 373 16.50 6.95 16.17
C GLN A 373 15.68 5.66 16.27
N LYS A 374 14.67 5.47 15.40
CA LYS A 374 13.87 4.25 15.36
C LYS A 374 14.73 3.04 14.94
N ALA A 375 15.60 3.21 13.95
CA ALA A 375 16.53 2.19 13.50
C ALA A 375 17.44 1.71 14.66
N LEU A 376 18.04 2.65 15.40
CA LEU A 376 18.90 2.32 16.52
C LEU A 376 18.14 1.70 17.70
N ALA A 377 16.95 2.19 18.02
CA ALA A 377 16.10 1.61 19.06
C ALA A 377 15.75 0.14 18.75
N LEU A 378 15.42 -0.15 17.50
CA LEU A 378 15.11 -1.50 17.01
C LEU A 378 16.33 -2.43 17.11
N LEU A 379 17.52 -1.96 16.69
CA LEU A 379 18.78 -2.70 16.82
C LEU A 379 19.16 -2.96 18.29
N ASN A 380 19.01 -1.98 19.17
CA ASN A 380 19.29 -2.15 20.59
C ASN A 380 18.36 -3.18 21.25
N LYS A 381 17.09 -3.23 20.82
CA LYS A 381 16.09 -4.16 21.34
C LYS A 381 16.27 -5.59 20.85
N LYS A 382 16.61 -5.78 19.59
CA LYS A 382 16.64 -7.08 18.90
C LYS A 382 18.04 -7.53 18.46
N GLY A 383 18.94 -6.60 18.14
CA GLY A 383 20.25 -6.90 17.57
C GLY A 383 21.21 -7.59 18.53
N SER A 384 21.03 -7.42 19.85
CA SER A 384 21.89 -8.07 20.87
C SER A 384 21.68 -9.61 20.92
N ALA A 385 20.54 -10.09 20.47
CA ALA A 385 20.22 -11.53 20.42
C ALA A 385 20.80 -12.24 19.18
N VAL A 386 21.40 -11.48 18.23
CA VAL A 386 21.83 -11.99 16.93
C VAL A 386 23.33 -11.88 16.77
N SER A 387 23.98 -12.98 16.45
CA SER A 387 25.40 -13.01 16.01
C SER A 387 25.45 -12.76 14.50
N SER A 388 25.33 -11.47 14.11
CA SER A 388 25.42 -11.05 12.70
C SER A 388 26.36 -9.86 12.58
N SER A 389 27.46 -10.04 11.86
CA SER A 389 28.41 -8.95 11.59
C SER A 389 27.75 -7.78 10.83
N LEU A 390 26.75 -8.07 9.99
CA LEU A 390 25.99 -7.05 9.27
C LEU A 390 25.20 -6.13 10.23
N LEU A 391 24.44 -6.71 11.16
CA LEU A 391 23.68 -5.93 12.15
C LEU A 391 24.62 -5.18 13.11
N THR A 392 25.73 -5.79 13.50
CA THR A 392 26.76 -5.14 14.33
C THR A 392 27.35 -3.93 13.60
N ARG A 393 27.62 -4.02 12.29
CA ARG A 393 28.07 -2.88 11.46
C ARG A 393 27.01 -1.79 11.34
N GLN A 394 25.75 -2.14 11.10
CA GLN A 394 24.64 -1.17 11.06
C GLN A 394 24.48 -0.43 12.40
N GLN A 395 24.59 -1.17 13.52
CA GLN A 395 24.53 -0.58 14.86
C GLN A 395 25.71 0.35 15.11
N ALA A 396 26.92 -0.06 14.75
CA ALA A 396 28.12 0.75 14.88
C ALA A 396 28.02 2.06 14.07
N LEU A 397 27.55 1.98 12.81
CA LEU A 397 27.36 3.16 11.98
C LEU A 397 26.37 4.15 12.58
N LEU A 398 25.20 3.67 13.04
CA LEU A 398 24.17 4.53 13.65
C LEU A 398 24.61 5.16 14.99
N GLN A 399 25.40 4.45 15.79
CA GLN A 399 25.95 4.98 17.04
C GLN A 399 27.05 6.01 16.78
N LEU A 400 27.91 5.74 15.80
CA LEU A 400 28.98 6.66 15.39
C LEU A 400 28.43 8.01 14.91
N GLU A 401 27.36 7.99 14.10
CA GLU A 401 26.68 9.21 13.64
C GLU A 401 26.06 10.04 14.78
N GLN A 402 25.80 9.40 15.94
CA GLN A 402 25.37 10.08 17.16
C GLN A 402 26.56 10.56 18.04
N GLY A 403 27.77 10.45 17.54
CA GLY A 403 28.98 10.79 18.29
C GLY A 403 29.30 9.85 19.46
N LYS A 404 28.75 8.62 19.43
CA LYS A 404 28.99 7.62 20.48
C LYS A 404 30.24 6.80 20.19
N ASP A 405 30.96 6.40 21.23
CA ASP A 405 32.02 5.43 21.12
C ASP A 405 31.50 4.06 20.68
N ILE A 406 32.05 3.54 19.59
CA ILE A 406 31.70 2.23 19.01
C ILE A 406 32.80 1.18 19.21
N SER A 407 33.82 1.45 20.05
CA SER A 407 34.96 0.56 20.25
C SER A 407 34.56 -0.86 20.63
N SER A 408 33.54 -1.04 21.46
CA SER A 408 33.02 -2.38 21.83
C SER A 408 32.42 -3.14 20.64
N LEU A 409 31.71 -2.45 19.76
CA LEU A 409 31.09 -3.06 18.55
C LEU A 409 32.16 -3.39 17.51
N VAL A 410 33.12 -2.52 17.31
CA VAL A 410 34.28 -2.75 16.43
C VAL A 410 35.11 -3.94 16.94
N ASN A 411 35.39 -4.03 18.25
CA ASN A 411 36.09 -5.17 18.84
C ASN A 411 35.29 -6.48 18.67
N LYS A 412 33.95 -6.43 18.78
CA LYS A 412 33.11 -7.59 18.50
C LYS A 412 33.26 -8.04 17.05
N LEU A 413 33.20 -7.14 16.06
CA LEU A 413 33.40 -7.46 14.64
C LEU A 413 34.76 -8.10 14.39
N LEU A 414 35.83 -7.57 14.99
CA LEU A 414 37.17 -8.11 14.86
C LEU A 414 37.32 -9.49 15.54
N SER A 415 36.63 -9.73 16.67
CA SER A 415 36.65 -11.02 17.36
C SER A 415 35.90 -12.11 16.58
N GLU A 416 34.94 -11.71 15.74
CA GLU A 416 34.20 -12.55 14.79
C GLU A 416 35.00 -12.78 13.48
N ASN A 417 36.30 -12.40 13.44
CA ASN A 417 37.18 -12.43 12.26
C ASN A 417 36.69 -11.57 11.08
N ASP A 418 35.87 -10.56 11.33
CA ASP A 418 35.49 -9.59 10.31
C ASP A 418 36.63 -8.56 10.12
N THR A 419 37.66 -8.98 9.37
CA THR A 419 38.78 -8.09 8.98
C THR A 419 38.49 -7.38 7.64
N SER A 420 37.22 -7.33 7.25
CA SER A 420 36.80 -6.67 6.03
C SER A 420 37.15 -5.18 6.01
N PHE A 421 37.16 -4.62 4.80
CA PHE A 421 37.26 -3.17 4.61
C PHE A 421 36.26 -2.41 5.51
N GLY A 422 35.01 -2.90 5.60
CA GLY A 422 33.96 -2.26 6.39
C GLY A 422 34.23 -2.20 7.90
N ALA A 423 34.80 -3.26 8.49
CA ALA A 423 35.16 -3.27 9.91
C ALA A 423 36.32 -2.30 10.19
N ASN A 424 37.36 -2.30 9.34
CA ASN A 424 38.50 -1.38 9.47
C ASN A 424 38.09 0.09 9.20
N TRP A 425 37.18 0.32 8.25
CA TRP A 425 36.60 1.63 8.02
C TRP A 425 35.89 2.17 9.27
N LEU A 426 35.05 1.37 9.92
CA LEU A 426 34.39 1.76 11.17
C LEU A 426 35.39 2.04 12.30
N LYS A 427 36.46 1.26 12.38
CA LYS A 427 37.53 1.50 13.37
C LYS A 427 38.24 2.83 13.15
N ILE A 428 38.54 3.17 11.90
CA ILE A 428 39.14 4.48 11.55
C ILE A 428 38.15 5.61 11.89
N GLN A 429 36.87 5.45 11.52
CA GLN A 429 35.86 6.45 11.84
C GLN A 429 35.68 6.65 13.37
N ASN A 430 35.79 5.55 14.14
CA ASN A 430 35.73 5.64 15.60
C ASN A 430 36.92 6.40 16.17
N TYR A 431 38.14 6.16 15.67
CA TYR A 431 39.34 6.93 16.08
C TYR A 431 39.20 8.42 15.73
N ILE A 432 38.63 8.70 14.50
CA ILE A 432 38.35 10.08 14.08
C ILE A 432 37.36 10.75 15.04
N ALA A 433 36.28 10.07 15.41
CA ALA A 433 35.25 10.61 16.30
C ALA A 433 35.76 10.86 17.73
N GLN A 434 36.85 10.23 18.12
CA GLN A 434 37.53 10.42 19.41
C GLN A 434 38.74 11.34 19.31
N ASP A 435 38.98 12.01 18.18
CA ASP A 435 40.17 12.83 17.88
C ASP A 435 41.50 12.06 17.98
N GLU A 436 41.45 10.70 17.89
CA GLU A 436 42.64 9.82 17.94
C GLU A 436 43.28 9.65 16.55
N PHE A 437 43.63 10.77 15.88
CA PHE A 437 44.11 10.77 14.51
C PHE A 437 45.42 10.00 14.33
N ALA A 438 46.31 9.94 15.34
CA ALA A 438 47.56 9.19 15.30
C ALA A 438 47.31 7.67 15.14
N GLU A 439 46.35 7.11 15.88
CA GLU A 439 45.98 5.68 15.76
C GLU A 439 45.25 5.40 14.47
N ALA A 440 44.39 6.34 14.01
CA ALA A 440 43.75 6.24 12.70
C ALA A 440 44.76 6.21 11.53
N LYS A 441 45.79 7.11 11.56
CA LYS A 441 46.88 7.12 10.56
C LYS A 441 47.72 5.85 10.60
N LYS A 442 48.03 5.35 11.79
CA LYS A 442 48.75 4.10 11.97
C LYS A 442 47.99 2.92 11.37
N LEU A 443 46.69 2.80 11.63
CA LEU A 443 45.85 1.76 11.03
C LEU A 443 45.76 1.90 9.53
N ALA A 444 45.54 3.10 8.99
CA ALA A 444 45.54 3.39 7.57
C ALA A 444 46.86 2.98 6.88
N SER A 445 48.03 3.27 7.50
CA SER A 445 49.33 2.89 6.96
C SER A 445 49.57 1.37 7.02
N GLN A 446 49.16 0.70 8.09
CA GLN A 446 49.24 -0.77 8.19
C GLN A 446 48.41 -1.46 7.10
N TYR A 447 47.31 -0.86 6.73
CA TYR A 447 46.45 -1.42 5.66
C TYR A 447 47.10 -1.39 4.26
N SER A 448 48.17 -0.64 4.07
CA SER A 448 48.97 -0.60 2.83
C SER A 448 49.52 -1.96 2.43
N GLU A 449 49.81 -2.83 3.42
CA GLU A 449 50.27 -4.21 3.18
C GLU A 449 49.14 -5.11 2.62
N VAL A 450 47.92 -4.78 2.90
CA VAL A 450 46.69 -5.49 2.46
C VAL A 450 46.18 -4.92 1.14
N ASN A 451 46.03 -3.62 1.05
CA ASN A 451 45.54 -2.91 -0.12
C ASN A 451 45.97 -1.43 -0.10
N GLN A 452 46.87 -1.07 -0.99
CA GLN A 452 47.46 0.28 -1.05
C GLN A 452 46.42 1.35 -1.40
N GLN A 453 45.47 1.07 -2.30
CA GLN A 453 44.42 1.98 -2.68
C GLN A 453 43.49 2.31 -1.48
N HIS A 454 43.10 1.28 -0.72
CA HIS A 454 42.32 1.48 0.49
C HIS A 454 43.10 2.24 1.56
N SER A 455 44.43 2.03 1.67
CA SER A 455 45.30 2.80 2.59
C SER A 455 45.28 4.30 2.25
N PHE A 456 45.42 4.67 0.97
CA PHE A 456 45.29 6.05 0.52
C PHE A 456 43.89 6.62 0.82
N LEU A 457 42.82 5.84 0.61
CA LEU A 457 41.46 6.25 0.91
C LEU A 457 41.29 6.53 2.41
N PHE A 458 41.75 5.65 3.28
CA PHE A 458 41.72 5.80 4.72
C PHE A 458 42.53 7.03 5.15
N THR A 459 43.75 7.20 4.64
CA THR A 459 44.60 8.33 4.93
C THR A 459 43.96 9.65 4.50
N SER A 460 43.34 9.67 3.35
CA SER A 460 42.61 10.86 2.85
C SER A 460 41.50 11.27 3.83
N VAL A 461 40.68 10.29 4.30
CA VAL A 461 39.61 10.55 5.26
C VAL A 461 40.16 11.08 6.58
N VAL A 462 41.18 10.43 7.12
CA VAL A 462 41.79 10.88 8.42
C VAL A 462 42.31 12.31 8.27
N SER A 463 43.04 12.61 7.19
CA SER A 463 43.59 13.94 6.92
C SER A 463 42.49 15.00 6.76
N LEU A 464 41.35 14.67 6.13
CA LEU A 464 40.22 15.59 5.99
C LEU A 464 39.72 16.05 7.39
N TYR A 465 39.47 15.08 8.28
CA TYR A 465 38.98 15.37 9.63
C TYR A 465 40.01 16.01 10.55
N GLU A 466 41.30 15.72 10.37
CA GLU A 466 42.37 16.42 11.01
C GLU A 466 42.58 17.85 10.49
N LYS A 467 41.85 18.21 9.43
CA LYS A 467 41.95 19.51 8.71
C LYS A 467 43.25 19.70 7.93
N ASP A 468 43.95 18.61 7.63
CA ASP A 468 45.08 18.60 6.70
C ASP A 468 44.53 18.36 5.27
N PHE A 469 43.93 19.40 4.70
CA PHE A 469 43.19 19.31 3.44
C PHE A 469 44.13 19.05 2.25
N GLU A 470 45.37 19.54 2.30
CA GLU A 470 46.41 19.27 1.28
C GLU A 470 46.74 17.77 1.25
N ALA A 471 46.98 17.15 2.41
CA ALA A 471 47.27 15.72 2.49
C ALA A 471 46.04 14.89 2.09
N SER A 472 44.86 15.32 2.50
CA SER A 472 43.59 14.67 2.10
C SER A 472 43.42 14.66 0.59
N LEU A 473 43.55 15.84 -0.06
CA LEU A 473 43.43 16.01 -1.50
C LEU A 473 44.46 15.17 -2.26
N ALA A 474 45.73 15.16 -1.81
CA ALA A 474 46.81 14.41 -2.43
C ALA A 474 46.53 12.87 -2.39
N ASN A 475 46.11 12.36 -1.23
CA ASN A 475 45.79 10.93 -1.09
C ASN A 475 44.53 10.52 -1.87
N ALA A 476 43.50 11.36 -1.92
CA ALA A 476 42.31 11.11 -2.73
C ALA A 476 42.68 11.05 -4.22
N LYS A 477 43.57 11.93 -4.70
CA LYS A 477 44.07 11.91 -6.07
C LYS A 477 44.82 10.61 -6.38
N GLU A 478 45.64 10.09 -5.49
CA GLU A 478 46.30 8.77 -5.64
C GLU A 478 45.31 7.63 -5.84
N VAL A 479 44.12 7.69 -5.19
CA VAL A 479 43.04 6.73 -5.41
C VAL A 479 42.47 6.92 -6.80
N LEU A 480 42.15 8.16 -7.21
CA LEU A 480 41.55 8.48 -8.50
C LEU A 480 42.43 8.17 -9.70
N GLU A 481 43.78 8.27 -9.55
CA GLU A 481 44.71 7.84 -10.58
C GLU A 481 44.65 6.33 -10.85
N ARG A 482 44.26 5.52 -9.87
CA ARG A 482 44.12 4.06 -10.00
C ARG A 482 42.69 3.62 -10.34
N ASP A 483 41.72 4.38 -9.85
CA ASP A 483 40.28 4.14 -10.04
C ASP A 483 39.54 5.47 -10.13
N ASN A 484 39.37 5.99 -11.34
CA ASN A 484 38.70 7.24 -11.61
C ASN A 484 37.16 7.19 -11.48
N THR A 485 36.64 6.04 -11.07
CA THR A 485 35.19 5.86 -10.78
C THR A 485 34.91 5.81 -9.29
N ASN A 486 35.91 5.99 -8.44
CA ASN A 486 35.76 5.91 -6.99
C ASN A 486 35.00 7.12 -6.42
N LEU A 487 33.72 6.90 -6.11
CA LEU A 487 32.82 7.95 -5.61
C LEU A 487 33.34 8.59 -4.32
N THR A 488 33.89 7.78 -3.40
CA THR A 488 34.41 8.30 -2.12
C THR A 488 35.61 9.18 -2.33
N ALA A 489 36.53 8.81 -3.20
CA ALA A 489 37.73 9.62 -3.50
C ALA A 489 37.35 10.94 -4.20
N HIS A 490 36.41 10.93 -5.14
CA HIS A 490 35.89 12.18 -5.72
C HIS A 490 35.25 13.07 -4.65
N LYS A 491 34.47 12.51 -3.72
CA LYS A 491 33.84 13.27 -2.63
C LYS A 491 34.88 13.87 -1.69
N LEU A 492 35.91 13.10 -1.31
CA LEU A 492 37.02 13.61 -0.49
C LEU A 492 37.80 14.72 -1.20
N SER A 493 38.10 14.56 -2.51
CA SER A 493 38.74 15.60 -3.30
C SER A 493 37.91 16.85 -3.39
N MET A 494 36.59 16.73 -3.62
CA MET A 494 35.68 17.87 -3.66
C MET A 494 35.67 18.63 -2.35
N LEU A 495 35.50 17.92 -1.22
CA LEU A 495 35.45 18.53 0.10
C LEU A 495 36.78 19.21 0.48
N SER A 496 37.91 18.51 0.29
CA SER A 496 39.24 19.04 0.61
C SER A 496 39.58 20.25 -0.25
N ALA A 497 39.27 20.21 -1.55
CA ALA A 497 39.50 21.32 -2.46
C ALA A 497 38.62 22.54 -2.12
N ASN A 498 37.38 22.33 -1.70
CA ASN A 498 36.49 23.38 -1.21
C ASN A 498 37.09 24.10 0.02
N GLU A 499 37.59 23.34 1.01
CA GLU A 499 38.19 23.90 2.22
C GLU A 499 39.50 24.66 1.96
N LEU A 500 40.24 24.27 0.91
CA LEU A 500 41.44 24.96 0.43
C LEU A 500 41.12 26.21 -0.42
N GLY A 501 39.86 26.47 -0.74
CA GLY A 501 39.45 27.52 -1.68
C GLY A 501 39.77 27.21 -3.15
N ASN A 502 40.13 25.97 -3.46
CA ASN A 502 40.38 25.52 -4.84
C ASN A 502 39.05 25.07 -5.50
N TYR A 503 38.13 26.03 -5.68
CA TYR A 503 36.76 25.73 -6.12
C TYR A 503 36.70 25.11 -7.51
N SER A 504 37.60 25.43 -8.41
CA SER A 504 37.69 24.79 -9.74
C SER A 504 37.89 23.27 -9.62
N ILE A 505 38.86 22.80 -8.76
CA ILE A 505 39.08 21.38 -8.52
C ILE A 505 37.87 20.72 -7.84
N ALA A 506 37.19 21.45 -6.93
CA ALA A 506 36.00 20.97 -6.28
C ALA A 506 34.83 20.78 -7.30
N ILE A 507 34.65 21.74 -8.21
CA ILE A 507 33.68 21.66 -9.32
C ILE A 507 33.95 20.44 -10.22
N ASP A 508 35.21 20.25 -10.67
CA ASP A 508 35.59 19.11 -11.51
C ASP A 508 35.20 17.77 -10.86
N ASN A 509 35.46 17.63 -9.54
CA ASN A 509 35.09 16.40 -8.83
C ASN A 509 33.58 16.27 -8.59
N ALA A 510 32.85 17.36 -8.37
CA ALA A 510 31.39 17.35 -8.30
C ALA A 510 30.76 16.93 -9.64
N LEU A 511 31.29 17.45 -10.76
CA LEU A 511 30.87 17.05 -12.12
C LEU A 511 31.16 15.56 -12.39
N ALA A 512 32.31 15.05 -11.95
CA ALA A 512 32.66 13.64 -12.06
C ALA A 512 31.68 12.76 -11.24
N LEU A 513 31.36 13.17 -10.02
CA LEU A 513 30.34 12.50 -9.18
C LEU A 513 28.98 12.45 -9.87
N LEU A 514 28.52 13.58 -10.43
CA LEU A 514 27.23 13.66 -11.13
C LEU A 514 27.22 12.88 -12.44
N LYS A 515 28.37 12.72 -13.10
CA LYS A 515 28.48 11.83 -14.25
C LYS A 515 28.32 10.36 -13.86
N LEU A 516 28.84 9.97 -12.70
CA LEU A 516 28.73 8.60 -12.16
C LEU A 516 27.35 8.33 -11.53
N ASN A 517 26.76 9.34 -10.89
CA ASN A 517 25.45 9.28 -10.27
C ASN A 517 24.63 10.56 -10.59
N PRO A 518 23.95 10.61 -11.75
CA PRO A 518 23.22 11.81 -12.20
C PRO A 518 22.09 12.28 -11.28
N ASN A 519 21.58 11.39 -10.43
CA ASN A 519 20.45 11.67 -9.54
C ASN A 519 20.87 12.06 -8.10
N ASP A 520 22.17 12.27 -7.84
CA ASP A 520 22.65 12.69 -6.54
C ASP A 520 22.33 14.17 -6.27
N LYS A 521 21.19 14.40 -5.62
CA LYS A 521 20.72 15.74 -5.25
C LYS A 521 21.70 16.50 -4.35
N GLN A 522 22.41 15.80 -3.45
CA GLN A 522 23.37 16.46 -2.57
C GLN A 522 24.54 17.03 -3.36
N THR A 523 25.18 16.21 -4.20
CA THR A 523 26.27 16.66 -5.06
C THR A 523 25.83 17.77 -6.03
N ALA A 524 24.59 17.69 -6.57
CA ALA A 524 24.05 18.76 -7.40
C ALA A 524 23.88 20.09 -6.61
N THR A 525 23.45 20.00 -5.36
CA THR A 525 23.34 21.17 -4.46
C THR A 525 24.72 21.74 -4.11
N ASP A 526 25.67 20.85 -3.79
CA ASP A 526 27.07 21.25 -3.52
C ASP A 526 27.68 21.93 -4.76
N LEU A 527 27.41 21.42 -5.96
CA LEU A 527 27.86 22.03 -7.22
C LEU A 527 27.32 23.47 -7.37
N VAL A 528 26.02 23.69 -7.17
CA VAL A 528 25.43 25.05 -7.20
C VAL A 528 26.14 25.97 -6.21
N PHE A 529 26.37 25.48 -4.98
CA PHE A 529 27.10 26.24 -3.96
C PHE A 529 28.54 26.58 -4.41
N LEU A 530 29.27 25.60 -4.96
CA LEU A 530 30.66 25.81 -5.44
C LEU A 530 30.70 26.86 -6.55
N TYR A 531 29.72 26.90 -7.47
CA TYR A 531 29.63 27.95 -8.47
C TYR A 531 29.41 29.33 -7.84
N THR A 532 28.65 29.46 -6.76
CA THR A 532 28.51 30.75 -6.06
C THR A 532 29.83 31.23 -5.47
N LYS A 533 30.78 30.33 -5.19
CA LYS A 533 32.11 30.67 -4.64
C LYS A 533 33.13 31.00 -5.73
N GLU A 534 33.17 30.17 -6.77
CA GLU A 534 34.11 30.36 -7.88
C GLU A 534 33.74 31.56 -8.73
N TYR A 535 32.43 31.81 -8.95
CA TYR A 535 31.92 32.89 -9.84
C TYR A 535 30.94 33.81 -9.09
N PRO A 536 31.36 34.55 -8.06
CA PRO A 536 30.44 35.27 -7.16
C PRO A 536 29.57 36.33 -7.83
N ASN A 537 29.98 36.86 -8.99
CA ASN A 537 29.28 37.93 -9.69
C ASN A 537 28.34 37.40 -10.79
N ASP A 538 28.62 36.26 -11.39
CA ASP A 538 27.99 35.74 -12.58
C ASP A 538 27.72 34.22 -12.55
N PHE A 539 27.71 33.62 -11.37
CA PHE A 539 27.55 32.18 -11.22
C PHE A 539 26.27 31.63 -11.88
N GLU A 540 25.17 32.39 -11.81
CA GLU A 540 23.90 32.00 -12.40
C GLU A 540 24.04 31.80 -13.92
N GLN A 541 24.62 32.79 -14.61
CA GLN A 541 24.85 32.70 -16.04
C GLN A 541 25.85 31.61 -16.41
N LYS A 542 26.94 31.52 -15.64
CA LYS A 542 27.98 30.54 -15.89
C LYS A 542 27.47 29.10 -15.72
N LEU A 543 26.68 28.84 -14.66
CA LEU A 543 26.10 27.53 -14.46
C LEU A 543 25.04 27.18 -15.53
N LEU A 544 24.25 28.18 -15.97
CA LEU A 544 23.32 27.98 -17.08
C LEU A 544 24.03 27.61 -18.38
N ASP A 545 25.11 28.34 -18.71
CA ASP A 545 25.93 28.05 -19.88
C ASP A 545 26.51 26.63 -19.83
N ASP A 546 26.96 26.17 -18.64
CA ASP A 546 27.49 24.83 -18.43
C ASP A 546 26.41 23.75 -18.45
N ILE A 547 25.19 24.01 -17.96
CA ILE A 547 24.03 23.12 -18.11
C ILE A 547 23.72 22.88 -19.59
N GLU A 548 23.72 23.97 -20.40
CA GLU A 548 23.40 23.89 -21.84
C GLU A 548 24.51 23.24 -22.66
N THR A 549 25.77 23.64 -22.41
CA THR A 549 26.92 23.19 -23.21
C THR A 549 27.43 21.80 -22.85
N HIS A 550 27.35 21.43 -21.58
CA HIS A 550 27.87 20.14 -21.06
C HIS A 550 26.78 19.12 -20.77
N ALA A 551 25.51 19.45 -21.10
CA ALA A 551 24.34 18.58 -20.84
C ALA A 551 24.33 18.02 -19.39
N LEU A 552 24.47 18.91 -18.40
CA LEU A 552 24.47 18.51 -16.99
C LEU A 552 23.14 17.83 -16.61
N PRO A 553 23.14 16.92 -15.63
CA PRO A 553 21.93 16.22 -15.23
C PRO A 553 20.82 17.16 -14.77
N SER A 554 19.58 16.73 -14.95
CA SER A 554 18.39 17.49 -14.47
C SER A 554 18.42 17.79 -12.98
N SER A 555 19.10 16.96 -12.18
CA SER A 555 19.32 17.20 -10.74
C SER A 555 20.01 18.56 -10.46
N VAL A 556 20.86 19.05 -11.36
CA VAL A 556 21.50 20.36 -11.25
C VAL A 556 20.48 21.48 -11.48
N VAL A 557 19.63 21.33 -12.51
CA VAL A 557 18.53 22.27 -12.79
C VAL A 557 17.58 22.32 -11.59
N ASP A 558 17.21 21.17 -11.06
CA ASP A 558 16.35 21.05 -9.88
C ASP A 558 16.96 21.72 -8.63
N SER A 559 18.27 21.55 -8.43
CA SER A 559 19.00 22.16 -7.31
C SER A 559 19.14 23.68 -7.46
N LEU A 560 19.40 24.17 -8.68
CA LEU A 560 19.46 25.61 -8.96
C LEU A 560 18.08 26.28 -8.80
N ALA A 561 17.01 25.62 -9.26
CA ALA A 561 15.65 26.08 -9.03
C ALA A 561 15.30 26.14 -7.53
N SER A 562 15.70 25.12 -6.76
CA SER A 562 15.52 25.08 -5.31
C SER A 562 16.32 26.19 -4.61
N TYR A 563 17.53 26.48 -5.08
CA TYR A 563 18.35 27.62 -4.60
C TYR A 563 17.62 28.95 -4.82
N PHE A 564 17.06 29.18 -6.00
CA PHE A 564 16.29 30.40 -6.27
C PHE A 564 15.05 30.53 -5.39
N LEU A 565 14.29 29.44 -5.22
CA LEU A 565 13.10 29.43 -4.35
C LEU A 565 13.47 29.73 -2.89
N GLY A 566 14.54 29.08 -2.37
CA GLY A 566 15.04 29.30 -1.01
C GLY A 566 15.55 30.71 -0.74
N ASN A 567 15.99 31.42 -1.80
CA ASN A 567 16.44 32.82 -1.72
C ASN A 567 15.37 33.86 -2.11
N GLY A 568 14.09 33.43 -2.18
CA GLY A 568 12.97 34.32 -2.47
C GLY A 568 12.96 34.87 -3.91
N LYS A 569 13.55 34.14 -4.86
CA LYS A 569 13.61 34.48 -6.30
C LYS A 569 12.70 33.55 -7.14
N PRO A 570 11.38 33.46 -6.88
CA PRO A 570 10.51 32.54 -7.61
C PRO A 570 10.41 32.84 -9.11
N GLY A 571 10.63 34.10 -9.53
CA GLY A 571 10.64 34.47 -10.95
C GLY A 571 11.83 33.90 -11.72
N GLU A 572 13.01 33.80 -11.10
CA GLU A 572 14.18 33.16 -11.71
C GLU A 572 14.03 31.64 -11.74
N ALA A 573 13.49 31.05 -10.65
CA ALA A 573 13.12 29.63 -10.64
C ALA A 573 12.12 29.31 -11.75
N GLU A 574 11.10 30.13 -11.96
CA GLU A 574 10.13 29.98 -13.04
C GLU A 574 10.78 29.99 -14.43
N LYS A 575 11.63 30.97 -14.72
CA LYS A 575 12.31 31.07 -16.00
C LYS A 575 13.15 29.82 -16.29
N LEU A 576 13.93 29.38 -15.30
CA LEU A 576 14.77 28.19 -15.38
C LEU A 576 13.92 26.92 -15.64
N LEU A 577 12.90 26.69 -14.81
CA LEU A 577 12.05 25.53 -14.92
C LEU A 577 11.23 25.50 -16.22
N LEU A 578 10.85 26.64 -16.75
CA LEU A 578 10.21 26.75 -18.07
C LEU A 578 11.17 26.39 -19.21
N ALA A 579 12.41 26.87 -19.16
CA ALA A 579 13.41 26.55 -20.17
C ALA A 579 13.71 25.04 -20.25
N PHE A 580 13.75 24.36 -19.12
CA PHE A 580 14.08 22.96 -19.03
C PHE A 580 12.88 22.05 -18.71
N SER A 581 11.65 22.50 -18.97
CA SER A 581 10.40 21.84 -18.53
C SER A 581 10.22 20.38 -18.97
N GLU A 582 10.92 19.93 -20.00
CA GLU A 582 10.89 18.54 -20.48
C GLU A 582 11.86 17.61 -19.72
N GLN A 583 12.91 18.17 -19.10
CA GLN A 583 14.01 17.44 -18.50
C GLN A 583 13.98 17.41 -16.97
N ILE A 584 13.26 18.33 -16.33
CA ILE A 584 13.18 18.47 -14.88
C ILE A 584 12.52 17.27 -14.20
N SER A 585 12.85 17.03 -12.92
CA SER A 585 12.19 16.02 -12.11
C SER A 585 10.68 16.30 -11.97
N TYR A 586 9.93 15.28 -11.54
CA TYR A 586 8.51 15.45 -11.23
C TYR A 586 8.30 16.50 -10.10
N GLU A 587 9.17 16.52 -9.10
CA GLU A 587 9.13 17.46 -7.98
C GLU A 587 9.27 18.92 -8.48
N SER A 588 10.26 19.19 -9.35
CA SER A 588 10.45 20.51 -9.95
C SER A 588 9.33 20.90 -10.91
N HIS A 589 8.74 19.91 -11.60
CA HIS A 589 7.53 20.14 -12.40
C HIS A 589 6.35 20.60 -11.52
N VAL A 590 6.11 19.94 -10.37
CA VAL A 590 5.08 20.37 -9.40
C VAL A 590 5.40 21.77 -8.85
N ASN A 591 6.66 22.07 -8.54
CA ASN A 591 7.07 23.40 -8.09
C ASN A 591 6.75 24.47 -9.15
N LEU A 592 7.03 24.21 -10.43
CA LEU A 592 6.69 25.10 -11.54
C LEU A 592 5.17 25.33 -11.62
N LEU A 593 4.37 24.26 -11.53
CA LEU A 593 2.91 24.40 -11.52
C LEU A 593 2.44 25.23 -10.33
N ASN A 594 2.98 25.01 -9.13
CA ASN A 594 2.63 25.79 -7.94
C ASN A 594 2.96 27.28 -8.09
N ILE A 595 4.11 27.61 -8.68
CA ILE A 595 4.46 29.03 -8.99
C ILE A 595 3.42 29.64 -9.92
N LEU A 596 3.08 28.95 -11.02
CA LEU A 596 2.11 29.44 -12.00
C LEU A 596 0.70 29.58 -11.41
N LEU A 597 0.27 28.61 -10.57
CA LEU A 597 -1.03 28.64 -9.89
C LEU A 597 -1.11 29.78 -8.88
N SER A 598 -0.03 30.04 -8.12
CA SER A 598 0.03 31.17 -7.17
C SER A 598 -0.09 32.53 -7.85
N GLN A 599 0.32 32.63 -9.12
CA GLN A 599 0.20 33.82 -9.99
C GLN A 599 -1.11 33.83 -10.79
N SER A 600 -2.03 32.87 -10.57
CA SER A 600 -3.27 32.69 -11.34
C SER A 600 -3.05 32.51 -12.86
N ARG A 601 -1.88 32.01 -13.27
CA ARG A 601 -1.53 31.73 -14.68
C ARG A 601 -1.96 30.34 -15.12
N TYR A 602 -3.24 30.07 -14.95
CA TYR A 602 -3.85 28.75 -15.14
C TYR A 602 -3.64 28.16 -16.55
N THR A 603 -3.79 28.98 -17.59
CA THR A 603 -3.64 28.54 -19.00
C THR A 603 -2.24 27.99 -19.26
N LYS A 604 -1.20 28.62 -18.70
CA LYS A 604 0.18 28.17 -18.86
C LYS A 604 0.47 26.92 -18.05
N ALA A 605 -0.07 26.83 -16.84
CA ALA A 605 0.02 25.63 -16.02
C ALA A 605 -0.64 24.42 -16.71
N GLU A 606 -1.82 24.63 -17.32
CA GLU A 606 -2.54 23.60 -18.08
C GLU A 606 -1.74 23.12 -19.31
N GLU A 607 -1.15 24.05 -20.09
CA GLU A 607 -0.29 23.74 -21.25
C GLU A 607 0.89 22.85 -20.85
N ILE A 608 1.60 23.22 -19.77
CA ILE A 608 2.78 22.51 -19.27
C ILE A 608 2.39 21.12 -18.74
N ALA A 609 1.30 21.02 -17.97
CA ALA A 609 0.83 19.73 -17.45
C ALA A 609 0.41 18.79 -18.58
N LYS A 610 -0.29 19.28 -19.62
CA LYS A 610 -0.66 18.48 -20.80
C LYS A 610 0.58 18.00 -21.56
N LYS A 611 1.54 18.87 -21.81
CA LYS A 611 2.78 18.49 -22.47
C LYS A 611 3.53 17.40 -21.71
N ARG A 612 3.53 17.47 -20.39
CA ARG A 612 4.15 16.42 -19.56
C ARG A 612 3.47 15.06 -19.70
N ILE A 613 2.14 15.01 -19.86
CA ILE A 613 1.41 13.78 -20.14
C ILE A 613 1.83 13.15 -21.48
N GLU A 614 2.05 14.00 -22.51
CA GLU A 614 2.44 13.55 -23.85
C GLU A 614 3.88 12.99 -23.87
N THR A 615 4.79 13.56 -23.08
CA THR A 615 6.22 13.23 -23.08
C THR A 615 6.61 12.14 -22.06
N SER A 616 5.74 11.84 -21.09
CA SER A 616 6.05 10.87 -20.03
C SER A 616 5.65 9.44 -20.41
N GLU A 617 6.53 8.46 -20.17
CA GLU A 617 6.20 7.03 -20.30
C GLU A 617 5.16 6.61 -19.25
N GLN A 618 5.36 7.03 -18.00
CA GLN A 618 4.41 6.84 -16.91
C GLN A 618 3.50 8.06 -16.81
N LYS A 619 2.22 7.90 -17.14
CA LYS A 619 1.27 9.01 -17.26
C LYS A 619 0.49 9.33 -16.01
N THR A 620 0.43 8.43 -15.03
CA THR A 620 -0.40 8.57 -13.83
C THR A 620 -0.13 9.89 -13.08
N MET A 621 1.10 10.14 -12.69
CA MET A 621 1.45 11.36 -11.95
C MET A 621 1.29 12.66 -12.77
N PRO A 622 1.70 12.73 -14.06
CA PRO A 622 1.37 13.85 -14.92
C PRO A 622 -0.13 14.15 -15.06
N ILE A 623 -0.97 13.12 -15.18
CA ILE A 623 -2.43 13.29 -15.22
C ILE A 623 -2.96 13.87 -13.91
N LEU A 624 -2.49 13.36 -12.76
CA LEU A 624 -2.84 13.90 -11.43
C LEU A 624 -2.40 15.37 -11.29
N SER A 625 -1.26 15.75 -11.87
CA SER A 625 -0.83 17.17 -11.90
C SER A 625 -1.78 18.05 -12.71
N LEU A 626 -2.28 17.58 -13.86
CA LEU A 626 -3.27 18.30 -14.64
C LEU A 626 -4.62 18.41 -13.90
N ILE A 627 -5.02 17.36 -13.21
CA ILE A 627 -6.21 17.37 -12.35
C ILE A 627 -6.04 18.44 -11.27
N ALA A 628 -4.90 18.50 -10.57
CA ALA A 628 -4.63 19.53 -9.57
C ALA A 628 -4.72 20.96 -10.13
N VAL A 629 -4.29 21.17 -11.39
CA VAL A 629 -4.45 22.47 -12.09
C VAL A 629 -5.92 22.81 -12.30
N PHE A 630 -6.76 21.85 -12.64
CA PHE A 630 -8.21 22.08 -12.79
C PHE A 630 -8.92 22.23 -11.45
N GLU A 631 -8.52 21.49 -10.41
CA GLU A 631 -9.03 21.67 -9.05
C GLU A 631 -8.75 23.08 -8.52
N ALA A 632 -7.53 23.62 -8.76
CA ALA A 632 -7.18 24.99 -8.41
C ALA A 632 -8.01 26.06 -9.13
N GLN A 633 -8.65 25.72 -10.24
CA GLN A 633 -9.59 26.57 -10.99
C GLN A 633 -11.06 26.28 -10.64
N GLU A 634 -11.34 25.38 -9.70
CA GLU A 634 -12.68 24.88 -9.38
C GLU A 634 -13.45 24.29 -10.59
N LYS A 635 -12.70 23.80 -11.60
CA LYS A 635 -13.25 23.20 -12.84
C LYS A 635 -13.60 21.72 -12.64
N HIS A 636 -14.54 21.45 -11.76
CA HIS A 636 -14.91 20.08 -11.36
C HIS A 636 -15.44 19.20 -12.50
N SER A 637 -16.10 19.80 -13.50
CA SER A 637 -16.58 19.09 -14.70
C SER A 637 -15.40 18.59 -15.55
N ASP A 638 -14.34 19.41 -15.69
CA ASP A 638 -13.15 19.04 -16.43
C ASP A 638 -12.34 17.96 -15.72
N VAL A 639 -12.29 17.99 -14.39
CA VAL A 639 -11.73 16.90 -13.57
C VAL A 639 -12.47 15.58 -13.83
N SER A 640 -13.81 15.61 -13.86
CA SER A 640 -14.60 14.41 -14.18
C SER A 640 -14.31 13.89 -15.59
N MET A 641 -14.15 14.81 -16.56
CA MET A 641 -13.80 14.44 -17.94
C MET A 641 -12.41 13.81 -18.02
N LEU A 642 -11.41 14.33 -17.30
CA LEU A 642 -10.07 13.75 -17.24
C LEU A 642 -10.06 12.35 -16.60
N LEU A 643 -10.77 12.17 -15.49
CA LEU A 643 -10.90 10.87 -14.83
C LEU A 643 -11.49 9.80 -15.77
N ASN A 644 -12.45 10.19 -16.62
CA ASN A 644 -13.04 9.29 -17.60
C ASN A 644 -12.12 9.05 -18.81
N THR A 645 -11.45 10.12 -19.30
CA THR A 645 -10.56 10.07 -20.47
C THR A 645 -9.35 9.17 -20.20
N TYR A 646 -8.77 9.29 -19.02
CA TYR A 646 -7.55 8.58 -18.61
C TYR A 646 -7.82 7.44 -17.64
N GLN A 647 -9.00 6.81 -17.74
CA GLN A 647 -9.39 5.71 -16.83
C GLN A 647 -8.41 4.53 -16.88
N GLN A 648 -7.84 4.25 -18.04
CA GLN A 648 -6.89 3.14 -18.22
C GLN A 648 -5.53 3.44 -17.56
N GLU A 649 -5.01 4.67 -17.75
CA GLU A 649 -3.72 5.11 -17.23
C GLU A 649 -3.74 5.35 -15.72
N LEU A 650 -4.84 5.86 -15.20
CA LEU A 650 -5.07 6.02 -13.76
C LEU A 650 -5.37 4.69 -13.07
N GLY A 651 -5.95 3.74 -13.83
CA GLY A 651 -6.32 2.43 -13.33
C GLY A 651 -7.29 2.48 -12.16
N ASP A 652 -7.36 1.36 -11.44
CA ASP A 652 -8.06 1.27 -10.15
C ASP A 652 -7.01 1.56 -9.06
N SER A 653 -6.68 2.85 -8.89
CA SER A 653 -5.66 3.34 -7.96
C SER A 653 -6.26 4.13 -6.81
N LYS A 654 -5.54 4.19 -5.70
CA LYS A 654 -5.93 4.97 -4.51
C LYS A 654 -6.05 6.46 -4.82
N GLU A 655 -5.11 6.99 -5.61
CA GLU A 655 -5.06 8.38 -6.03
C GLU A 655 -6.28 8.74 -6.89
N ALA A 656 -6.61 7.90 -7.87
CA ALA A 656 -7.80 8.10 -8.70
C ALA A 656 -9.09 8.03 -7.87
N ALA A 657 -9.18 7.10 -6.91
CA ALA A 657 -10.32 7.01 -6.01
C ALA A 657 -10.43 8.23 -5.09
N LEU A 658 -9.30 8.77 -4.61
CA LEU A 658 -9.29 9.99 -3.79
C LEU A 658 -9.76 11.22 -4.60
N VAL A 659 -9.26 11.40 -5.82
CA VAL A 659 -9.71 12.47 -6.72
C VAL A 659 -11.19 12.34 -7.06
N LYS A 660 -11.67 11.11 -7.34
CA LYS A 660 -13.10 10.86 -7.54
C LYS A 660 -13.92 11.27 -6.32
N TYR A 661 -13.45 10.95 -5.13
CA TYR A 661 -14.10 11.34 -3.88
C TYR A 661 -14.15 12.88 -3.74
N THR A 662 -13.02 13.57 -3.82
CA THR A 662 -12.94 15.03 -3.63
C THR A 662 -13.78 15.78 -4.66
N ASN A 663 -13.69 15.39 -5.91
CA ASN A 663 -14.45 16.00 -7.00
C ASN A 663 -15.96 15.74 -6.87
N SER A 664 -16.37 14.53 -6.51
CA SER A 664 -17.79 14.18 -6.30
C SER A 664 -18.39 14.95 -5.14
N ILE A 665 -17.63 15.16 -4.05
CA ILE A 665 -18.04 16.00 -2.92
C ILE A 665 -18.22 17.46 -3.34
N ALA A 666 -17.32 17.99 -4.15
CA ALA A 666 -17.40 19.37 -4.65
C ALA A 666 -18.59 19.59 -5.57
N MET A 667 -18.91 18.60 -6.41
CA MET A 667 -20.06 18.61 -7.33
C MET A 667 -21.40 18.26 -6.65
N GLY A 668 -21.40 17.79 -5.40
CA GLY A 668 -22.59 17.31 -4.72
C GLY A 668 -23.09 15.93 -5.17
N ASN A 669 -22.24 15.15 -5.87
CA ASN A 669 -22.54 13.82 -6.36
C ASN A 669 -22.28 12.76 -5.26
N PHE A 670 -23.10 12.75 -4.22
CA PHE A 670 -22.86 11.99 -3.00
C PHE A 670 -22.85 10.47 -3.19
N GLU A 671 -23.58 9.92 -4.15
CA GLU A 671 -23.55 8.47 -4.45
C GLU A 671 -22.20 8.06 -5.06
N GLU A 672 -21.68 8.89 -5.95
CA GLU A 672 -20.34 8.65 -6.52
C GLU A 672 -19.24 8.80 -5.44
N ALA A 673 -19.37 9.77 -4.53
CA ALA A 673 -18.48 9.92 -3.39
C ALA A 673 -18.50 8.67 -2.48
N LYS A 674 -19.66 8.07 -2.22
CA LYS A 674 -19.76 6.80 -1.46
C LYS A 674 -19.10 5.63 -2.19
N ASN A 675 -19.26 5.54 -3.51
CA ASN A 675 -18.58 4.53 -4.31
C ASN A 675 -17.06 4.70 -4.28
N ALA A 676 -16.59 5.94 -4.31
CA ALA A 676 -15.16 6.24 -4.17
C ALA A 676 -14.63 5.86 -2.76
N ILE A 677 -15.40 6.09 -1.70
CA ILE A 677 -15.05 5.63 -0.33
C ILE A 677 -14.97 4.11 -0.28
N PHE A 678 -15.88 3.38 -0.95
CA PHE A 678 -15.81 1.92 -1.03
C PHE A 678 -14.56 1.44 -1.77
N SER A 679 -14.17 2.13 -2.86
CA SER A 679 -12.90 1.85 -3.54
C SER A 679 -11.70 2.14 -2.64
N LEU A 680 -11.68 3.27 -1.92
CA LEU A 680 -10.63 3.62 -0.97
C LEU A 680 -10.49 2.59 0.17
N GLN A 681 -11.60 1.99 0.60
CA GLN A 681 -11.58 0.89 1.57
C GLN A 681 -10.86 -0.35 1.02
N LYS A 682 -11.07 -0.68 -0.25
CA LYS A 682 -10.35 -1.79 -0.91
C LYS A 682 -8.84 -1.55 -0.98
N PHE A 683 -8.42 -0.29 -1.10
CA PHE A 683 -7.02 0.13 -1.10
C PHE A 683 -6.40 0.27 0.30
N GLY A 684 -7.05 -0.24 1.34
CA GLY A 684 -6.49 -0.26 2.68
C GLY A 684 -6.42 1.11 3.36
N VAL A 685 -7.22 2.10 2.90
CA VAL A 685 -7.31 3.38 3.60
C VAL A 685 -7.85 3.14 5.01
N THR A 686 -7.21 3.77 6.01
CA THR A 686 -7.51 3.53 7.42
C THR A 686 -8.98 3.79 7.75
N GLU A 687 -9.53 2.99 8.67
CA GLU A 687 -10.91 3.15 9.13
C GLU A 687 -11.18 4.54 9.73
N ALA A 688 -10.15 5.19 10.30
CA ALA A 688 -10.27 6.57 10.78
C ALA A 688 -10.57 7.53 9.62
N LEU A 689 -9.80 7.44 8.53
CA LEU A 689 -9.96 8.31 7.36
C LEU A 689 -11.26 8.00 6.60
N LEU A 690 -11.61 6.71 6.47
CA LEU A 690 -12.89 6.32 5.86
C LEU A 690 -14.10 6.86 6.66
N SER A 691 -14.02 6.82 8.00
CA SER A 691 -15.05 7.42 8.85
C SER A 691 -15.10 8.95 8.69
N LEU A 692 -13.94 9.61 8.52
CA LEU A 692 -13.88 11.05 8.21
C LEU A 692 -14.61 11.38 6.90
N PHE A 693 -14.32 10.66 5.83
CA PHE A 693 -14.96 10.84 4.53
C PHE A 693 -16.47 10.56 4.56
N LYS A 694 -16.90 9.49 5.24
CA LYS A 694 -18.32 9.19 5.45
C LYS A 694 -19.01 10.32 6.23
N GLY A 695 -18.33 10.85 7.24
CA GLY A 695 -18.80 12.01 8.01
C GLY A 695 -18.98 13.25 7.15
N GLU A 696 -18.03 13.53 6.23
CA GLU A 696 -18.10 14.69 5.33
C GLU A 696 -19.26 14.55 4.32
N VAL A 697 -19.43 13.37 3.70
CA VAL A 697 -20.59 13.09 2.84
C VAL A 697 -21.90 13.36 3.59
N ASN A 698 -22.08 12.79 4.78
CA ASN A 698 -23.28 12.97 5.58
C ASN A 698 -23.50 14.45 5.99
N PHE A 699 -22.41 15.15 6.32
CA PHE A 699 -22.47 16.56 6.69
C PHE A 699 -22.95 17.44 5.52
N LYS A 700 -22.45 17.18 4.31
CA LYS A 700 -22.86 17.88 3.09
C LYS A 700 -24.29 17.54 2.67
N GLN A 701 -24.73 16.30 2.87
CA GLN A 701 -26.12 15.87 2.63
C GLN A 701 -27.13 16.43 3.66
N GLY A 702 -26.64 17.00 4.76
CA GLY A 702 -27.52 17.46 5.83
C GLY A 702 -27.89 16.40 6.87
N ASN A 703 -27.32 15.19 6.79
CA ASN A 703 -27.49 14.10 7.75
C ASN A 703 -26.62 14.34 9.00
N VAL A 704 -26.91 15.41 9.75
CA VAL A 704 -25.99 15.98 10.75
C VAL A 704 -25.69 15.02 11.91
N ASN A 705 -26.65 14.17 12.32
CA ASN A 705 -26.45 13.21 13.41
C ASN A 705 -25.50 12.07 12.98
N GLU A 706 -25.69 11.55 11.77
CA GLU A 706 -24.79 10.55 11.17
C GLU A 706 -23.39 11.11 10.97
N ALA A 707 -23.28 12.34 10.48
CA ALA A 707 -22.02 13.03 10.34
C ALA A 707 -21.27 13.12 11.68
N LEU A 708 -21.95 13.50 12.75
CA LEU A 708 -21.34 13.58 14.08
C LEU A 708 -20.86 12.22 14.58
N ARG A 709 -21.61 11.15 14.32
CA ARG A 709 -21.24 9.78 14.70
C ARG A 709 -19.97 9.34 13.97
N GLU A 710 -19.92 9.56 12.66
CA GLU A 710 -18.76 9.19 11.84
C GLU A 710 -17.51 10.01 12.19
N PHE A 711 -17.64 11.34 12.40
CA PHE A 711 -16.50 12.16 12.84
C PHE A 711 -15.99 11.75 14.23
N LYS A 712 -16.87 11.43 15.17
CA LYS A 712 -16.46 10.90 16.48
C LYS A 712 -15.80 9.53 16.37
N SER A 713 -16.26 8.66 15.47
CA SER A 713 -15.62 7.38 15.19
C SER A 713 -14.21 7.55 14.61
N SER A 714 -14.04 8.48 13.65
CA SER A 714 -12.74 8.84 13.10
C SER A 714 -11.80 9.34 14.19
N TYR A 715 -12.26 10.31 14.98
CA TYR A 715 -11.47 10.90 16.06
C TYR A 715 -11.05 9.90 17.14
N ALA A 716 -11.93 8.95 17.49
CA ALA A 716 -11.61 7.91 18.47
C ALA A 716 -10.51 6.95 18.00
N LYS A 717 -10.40 6.72 16.67
CA LYS A 717 -9.40 5.85 16.07
C LYS A 717 -8.07 6.58 15.82
N SER A 718 -8.16 7.85 15.39
CA SER A 718 -7.01 8.72 15.12
C SER A 718 -7.36 10.14 15.52
N PRO A 719 -7.00 10.58 16.74
CA PRO A 719 -7.28 11.94 17.19
C PRO A 719 -6.48 12.96 16.38
N GLU A 720 -7.19 13.75 15.57
CA GLU A 720 -6.59 14.82 14.75
C GLU A 720 -7.35 16.12 14.95
N PHE A 721 -6.63 17.24 15.02
CA PHE A 721 -7.23 18.58 15.16
C PHE A 721 -8.24 18.88 14.06
N GLY A 722 -7.95 18.49 12.79
CA GLY A 722 -8.89 18.67 11.69
C GLY A 722 -10.24 17.99 11.91
N THR A 723 -10.24 16.78 12.44
CA THR A 723 -11.45 16.03 12.77
C THR A 723 -12.23 16.69 13.91
N SER A 724 -11.54 17.24 14.92
CA SER A 724 -12.18 17.97 16.01
C SER A 724 -12.91 19.25 15.50
N VAL A 725 -12.35 19.91 14.48
CA VAL A 725 -13.02 21.06 13.81
C VAL A 725 -14.30 20.62 13.09
N TYR A 726 -14.31 19.47 12.41
CA TYR A 726 -15.52 18.93 11.79
C TYR A 726 -16.58 18.57 12.84
N ILE A 727 -16.17 17.98 13.97
CA ILE A 727 -17.08 17.71 15.10
C ILE A 727 -17.69 19.02 15.61
N ALA A 728 -16.88 20.05 15.86
CA ALA A 728 -17.36 21.35 16.33
C ALA A 728 -18.33 22.02 15.33
N LYS A 729 -17.99 22.04 14.03
CA LYS A 729 -18.88 22.54 12.96
C LYS A 729 -20.20 21.77 12.90
N THR A 730 -20.17 20.47 13.13
CA THR A 730 -21.37 19.62 13.13
C THR A 730 -22.23 19.91 14.35
N LEU A 731 -21.62 20.10 15.52
CA LEU A 731 -22.29 20.49 16.75
C LEU A 731 -22.95 21.88 16.64
N VAL A 732 -22.35 22.82 15.91
CA VAL A 732 -22.97 24.12 15.58
C VAL A 732 -24.30 23.93 14.84
N ARG A 733 -24.33 23.05 13.83
CA ARG A 733 -25.56 22.75 13.09
C ARG A 733 -26.65 22.11 13.97
N LEU A 734 -26.23 21.40 15.02
CA LEU A 734 -27.11 20.81 16.02
C LEU A 734 -27.47 21.77 17.16
N GLN A 735 -27.04 23.03 17.09
CA GLN A 735 -27.23 24.07 18.15
C GLN A 735 -26.55 23.73 19.49
N ARG A 736 -25.53 22.88 19.47
CA ARG A 736 -24.74 22.41 20.62
C ARG A 736 -23.35 23.08 20.63
N VAL A 737 -23.35 24.41 20.55
CA VAL A 737 -22.14 25.24 20.36
C VAL A 737 -21.14 25.14 21.51
N GLU A 738 -21.64 24.98 22.76
CA GLU A 738 -20.79 24.82 23.94
C GLU A 738 -19.96 23.53 23.90
N GLU A 739 -20.58 22.41 23.52
CA GLU A 739 -19.88 21.14 23.35
C GLU A 739 -18.82 21.24 22.24
N GLY A 740 -19.12 22.01 21.17
CA GLY A 740 -18.15 22.30 20.12
C GLY A 740 -16.93 23.07 20.62
N ALA A 741 -17.17 24.07 21.49
CA ALA A 741 -16.12 24.83 22.16
C ALA A 741 -15.22 23.92 23.03
N ASP A 742 -15.85 23.05 23.84
CA ASP A 742 -15.11 22.13 24.71
C ASP A 742 -14.27 21.11 23.93
N VAL A 743 -14.79 20.59 22.82
CA VAL A 743 -14.03 19.69 21.91
C VAL A 743 -12.76 20.38 21.41
N LEU A 744 -12.87 21.62 20.91
CA LEU A 744 -11.72 22.35 20.36
C LEU A 744 -10.70 22.74 21.43
N VAL A 745 -11.15 23.23 22.59
CA VAL A 745 -10.27 23.62 23.72
C VAL A 745 -9.54 22.39 24.27
N ASN A 746 -10.24 21.27 24.45
CA ASN A 746 -9.62 20.04 24.94
C ASN A 746 -8.56 19.50 23.96
N GLU A 747 -8.84 19.55 22.65
CA GLU A 747 -7.89 19.10 21.64
C GLU A 747 -6.65 19.99 21.57
N LEU A 748 -6.82 21.31 21.66
CA LEU A 748 -5.69 22.24 21.73
C LEU A 748 -4.81 21.96 22.95
N SER A 749 -5.44 21.65 24.09
CA SER A 749 -4.74 21.34 25.36
C SER A 749 -3.99 19.99 25.31
N ARG A 750 -4.44 19.05 24.48
CA ARG A 750 -3.78 17.73 24.28
C ARG A 750 -2.59 17.81 23.35
N THR A 751 -2.56 18.79 22.46
CA THR A 751 -1.49 18.97 21.50
C THR A 751 -0.25 19.50 22.21
N SER A 752 0.86 18.77 22.16
CA SER A 752 2.12 19.13 22.87
C SER A 752 2.72 20.46 22.39
N THR A 753 2.61 20.74 21.10
CA THR A 753 3.12 21.97 20.46
C THR A 753 2.08 22.48 19.45
N PRO A 754 1.01 23.16 19.91
CA PRO A 754 -0.02 23.67 19.00
C PRO A 754 0.57 24.71 18.05
N SER A 755 0.19 24.65 16.79
CA SER A 755 0.54 25.66 15.81
C SER A 755 -0.25 26.96 16.01
N LYS A 756 0.30 28.08 15.58
CA LYS A 756 -0.41 29.37 15.57
C LYS A 756 -1.79 29.31 14.91
N ARG A 757 -1.92 28.56 13.82
CA ARG A 757 -3.20 28.33 13.11
C ARG A 757 -4.24 27.62 13.99
N GLN A 758 -3.81 26.64 14.80
CA GLN A 758 -4.72 25.93 15.70
C GLN A 758 -5.26 26.87 16.80
N TYR A 759 -4.40 27.72 17.39
CA TYR A 759 -4.80 28.75 18.33
C TYR A 759 -5.85 29.68 17.71
N ASN A 760 -5.61 30.19 16.50
CA ASN A 760 -6.54 31.08 15.81
C ASN A 760 -7.90 30.43 15.57
N VAL A 761 -7.95 29.21 15.05
CA VAL A 761 -9.21 28.48 14.79
C VAL A 761 -10.03 28.33 16.07
N VAL A 762 -9.40 28.00 17.20
CA VAL A 762 -10.09 27.84 18.48
C VAL A 762 -10.58 29.20 19.01
N ALA A 763 -9.71 30.23 19.01
CA ALA A 763 -10.04 31.56 19.50
C ALA A 763 -11.17 32.21 18.68
N GLU A 764 -11.14 32.10 17.36
CA GLU A 764 -12.19 32.61 16.46
C GLU A 764 -13.53 31.89 16.69
N TYR A 765 -13.50 30.56 16.86
CA TYR A 765 -14.73 29.82 17.21
C TYR A 765 -15.31 30.32 18.52
N LEU A 766 -14.50 30.48 19.56
CA LEU A 766 -14.94 30.94 20.89
C LEU A 766 -15.46 32.37 20.82
N ASN A 767 -14.79 33.27 20.10
CA ASN A 767 -15.27 34.64 19.91
C ASN A 767 -16.60 34.70 19.16
N LYS A 768 -16.72 33.94 18.06
CA LYS A 768 -17.93 33.88 17.23
C LYS A 768 -19.18 33.45 18.01
N PHE A 769 -19.02 32.55 18.99
CA PHE A 769 -20.12 32.02 19.79
C PHE A 769 -20.18 32.63 21.19
N SER A 770 -19.56 33.81 21.38
CA SER A 770 -19.63 34.61 22.62
C SER A 770 -18.99 33.99 23.86
N PHE A 771 -18.04 33.05 23.70
CA PHE A 771 -17.22 32.53 24.78
C PHE A 771 -15.96 33.40 25.02
N HIS A 772 -16.17 34.71 25.18
CA HIS A 772 -15.11 35.72 25.17
C HIS A 772 -14.04 35.49 26.24
N GLU A 773 -14.43 35.04 27.44
CA GLU A 773 -13.46 34.71 28.52
C GLU A 773 -12.57 33.49 28.18
N LYS A 774 -13.10 32.51 27.44
CA LYS A 774 -12.28 31.40 26.91
C LYS A 774 -11.41 31.88 25.75
N ALA A 775 -11.96 32.70 24.83
CA ALA A 775 -11.26 33.24 23.69
C ALA A 775 -10.02 34.03 24.07
N ILE A 776 -10.14 34.94 25.03
CA ILE A 776 -9.00 35.78 25.46
C ILE A 776 -7.83 34.94 26.01
N ARG A 777 -8.13 33.90 26.80
CA ARG A 777 -7.11 32.99 27.34
C ARG A 777 -6.33 32.26 26.24
N ILE A 778 -7.03 31.89 25.15
CA ILE A 778 -6.40 31.25 23.99
C ILE A 778 -5.50 32.24 23.25
N TYR A 779 -5.93 33.49 23.07
CA TYR A 779 -5.12 34.55 22.47
C TYR A 779 -3.90 34.91 23.33
N GLU A 780 -4.05 35.02 24.66
CA GLU A 780 -2.95 35.25 25.60
C GLU A 780 -1.89 34.12 25.54
N ALA A 781 -2.36 32.86 25.49
CA ALA A 781 -1.47 31.72 25.32
C ALA A 781 -0.73 31.72 23.97
N MET A 782 -1.38 32.18 22.89
CA MET A 782 -0.80 32.35 21.58
C MET A 782 0.24 33.48 21.55
N GLU A 783 -0.06 34.66 22.15
CA GLU A 783 0.86 35.82 22.27
C GLU A 783 2.15 35.43 23.01
N GLY A 784 2.05 34.57 24.01
CA GLY A 784 3.22 34.05 24.75
C GLY A 784 4.17 33.18 23.95
N GLN A 785 3.74 32.65 22.79
CA GLN A 785 4.50 31.71 21.97
C GLN A 785 4.85 32.26 20.58
N PHE A 786 4.05 33.16 20.02
CA PHE A 786 4.15 33.63 18.64
C PHE A 786 4.10 35.16 18.53
N SER A 787 4.80 35.71 17.53
CA SER A 787 4.58 37.10 17.13
C SER A 787 3.24 37.24 16.44
N LEU A 788 2.43 38.20 16.87
CA LEU A 788 1.07 38.41 16.36
C LEU A 788 1.05 39.29 15.09
N THR A 789 0.10 38.99 14.20
CA THR A 789 -0.23 39.80 13.02
C THR A 789 -1.13 40.97 13.41
N PRO A 790 -1.31 42.01 12.54
CA PRO A 790 -2.25 43.09 12.75
C PRO A 790 -3.69 42.60 12.98
N GLU A 791 -4.13 41.59 12.22
CA GLU A 791 -5.48 41.00 12.32
C GLU A 791 -5.68 40.31 13.67
N GLU A 792 -4.64 39.61 14.16
CA GLU A 792 -4.71 38.95 15.47
C GLU A 792 -4.79 39.97 16.61
N TYR A 793 -4.05 41.08 16.54
CA TYR A 793 -4.22 42.19 17.49
C TYR A 793 -5.59 42.81 17.42
N ASN A 794 -6.17 42.97 16.24
CA ASN A 794 -7.55 43.44 16.07
C ASN A 794 -8.57 42.48 16.70
N ASN A 795 -8.39 41.17 16.49
CA ASN A 795 -9.28 40.16 17.07
C ASN A 795 -9.21 40.16 18.61
N ILE A 796 -8.00 40.32 19.18
CA ILE A 796 -7.81 40.46 20.65
C ILE A 796 -8.48 41.71 21.16
N SER A 797 -8.39 42.83 20.43
CA SER A 797 -9.06 44.08 20.75
C SER A 797 -10.57 43.88 20.79
N ASP A 798 -11.17 43.29 19.77
CA ASP A 798 -12.61 42.99 19.67
C ASP A 798 -13.09 42.12 20.86
N VAL A 799 -12.34 41.08 21.25
CA VAL A 799 -12.67 40.26 22.41
C VAL A 799 -12.62 41.06 23.70
N ASN A 800 -11.58 41.91 23.91
CA ASN A 800 -11.48 42.75 25.09
C ASN A 800 -12.58 43.82 25.13
N LEU A 801 -12.96 44.36 23.99
CA LEU A 801 -14.11 45.30 23.91
C LEU A 801 -15.40 44.61 24.37
N LYS A 802 -15.67 43.39 23.89
CA LYS A 802 -16.87 42.62 24.31
C LYS A 802 -16.85 42.21 25.77
N LEU A 803 -15.67 42.11 26.38
CA LEU A 803 -15.49 41.89 27.82
C LEU A 803 -15.54 43.19 28.65
N GLY A 804 -15.67 44.34 28.02
CA GLY A 804 -15.65 45.65 28.70
C GLY A 804 -14.27 46.08 29.22
N ARG A 805 -13.18 45.45 28.72
CA ARG A 805 -11.78 45.75 29.08
C ARG A 805 -11.21 46.81 28.15
N LEU A 806 -11.79 48.03 28.25
CA LEU A 806 -11.63 49.08 27.23
C LEU A 806 -10.20 49.56 27.04
N GLU A 807 -9.40 49.67 28.10
CA GLU A 807 -7.99 50.09 28.02
C GLU A 807 -7.13 49.04 27.29
N LEU A 808 -7.40 47.77 27.55
CA LEU A 808 -6.69 46.67 26.83
C LEU A 808 -7.14 46.62 25.36
N ALA A 809 -8.44 46.80 25.09
CA ALA A 809 -8.97 46.89 23.74
C ALA A 809 -8.28 48.01 22.93
N GLU A 810 -8.12 49.19 23.54
CA GLU A 810 -7.45 50.34 22.95
C GLU A 810 -5.97 50.06 22.68
N ASP A 811 -5.26 49.43 23.62
CA ASP A 811 -3.84 49.08 23.47
C ASP A 811 -3.63 48.13 22.27
N TYR A 812 -4.38 47.03 22.21
CA TYR A 812 -4.28 46.05 21.17
C TYR A 812 -4.65 46.62 19.78
N ILE A 813 -5.69 47.40 19.63
CA ILE A 813 -6.05 47.99 18.32
C ILE A 813 -5.02 49.03 17.87
N LYS A 814 -4.39 49.78 18.77
CA LYS A 814 -3.31 50.67 18.44
C LYS A 814 -2.08 49.93 17.95
N ARG A 815 -1.76 48.79 18.53
CA ARG A 815 -0.69 47.89 18.02
C ARG A 815 -0.98 47.39 16.61
N ALA A 816 -2.22 47.01 16.31
CA ALA A 816 -2.65 46.64 14.95
C ALA A 816 -2.45 47.82 13.99
N LEU A 817 -2.99 49.01 14.32
CA LEU A 817 -2.91 50.25 13.51
C LEU A 817 -1.46 50.76 13.31
N THR A 818 -0.55 50.49 14.24
CA THR A 818 0.87 50.82 14.11
C THR A 818 1.56 49.99 13.05
N LYS A 819 1.14 48.74 12.90
CA LYS A 819 1.70 47.82 11.90
C LYS A 819 1.06 48.01 10.54
N GLU A 820 -0.26 48.24 10.51
CA GLU A 820 -1.02 48.38 9.27
C GLU A 820 -2.25 49.28 9.50
N LYS A 821 -2.49 50.23 8.60
CA LYS A 821 -3.74 51.05 8.61
C LYS A 821 -4.78 50.40 7.69
N SER A 822 -5.60 49.56 8.26
CA SER A 822 -6.73 48.94 7.56
C SER A 822 -8.06 49.59 7.94
N PRO A 823 -9.02 49.73 7.01
CA PRO A 823 -10.38 50.20 7.33
C PRO A 823 -11.06 49.38 8.42
N ILE A 824 -10.84 48.05 8.44
CA ILE A 824 -11.42 47.16 9.44
C ILE A 824 -10.89 47.50 10.84
N PHE A 825 -9.60 47.78 10.99
CA PHE A 825 -8.99 48.12 12.27
C PHE A 825 -9.48 49.53 12.76
N LEU A 826 -9.67 50.47 11.86
CA LEU A 826 -10.22 51.78 12.18
C LEU A 826 -11.70 51.67 12.63
N VAL A 827 -12.47 50.72 12.08
CA VAL A 827 -13.83 50.40 12.54
C VAL A 827 -13.79 49.91 13.98
N THR A 828 -12.99 48.88 14.30
CA THR A 828 -12.85 48.39 15.66
C THR A 828 -12.33 49.46 16.62
N TYR A 829 -11.39 50.29 16.19
CA TYR A 829 -10.91 51.40 17.01
C TYR A 829 -12.01 52.44 17.28
N THR A 830 -12.88 52.70 16.30
CA THR A 830 -14.04 53.58 16.48
C THR A 830 -15.02 53.04 17.53
N GLU A 831 -15.29 51.73 17.50
CA GLU A 831 -16.14 51.06 18.49
C GLU A 831 -15.54 51.15 19.90
N VAL A 832 -14.24 50.90 20.05
CA VAL A 832 -13.52 51.01 21.33
C VAL A 832 -13.60 52.45 21.83
N LEU A 833 -13.39 53.47 20.99
CA LEU A 833 -13.48 54.89 21.35
C LEU A 833 -14.89 55.30 21.74
N LEU A 834 -15.91 54.77 21.08
CA LEU A 834 -17.32 55.01 21.44
C LEU A 834 -17.64 54.49 22.83
N GLU A 835 -17.25 53.26 23.13
CA GLU A 835 -17.47 52.66 24.46
C GLU A 835 -16.66 53.35 25.56
N MET A 836 -15.49 53.94 25.22
CA MET A 836 -14.70 54.79 26.12
C MET A 836 -15.26 56.21 26.28
N GLY A 837 -16.32 56.59 25.56
CA GLY A 837 -16.91 57.94 25.54
C GLY A 837 -16.05 58.98 24.84
N ARG A 838 -15.02 58.56 24.05
CA ARG A 838 -14.11 59.45 23.32
C ARG A 838 -14.65 59.75 21.91
N VAL A 839 -15.83 60.36 21.87
CA VAL A 839 -16.65 60.52 20.67
C VAL A 839 -16.00 61.36 19.57
N ASP A 840 -15.15 62.37 19.90
CA ASP A 840 -14.46 63.22 18.93
C ASP A 840 -13.37 62.44 18.20
N LEU A 841 -12.65 61.56 18.89
CA LEU A 841 -11.68 60.67 18.29
C LEU A 841 -12.35 59.59 17.45
N ALA A 842 -13.51 59.10 17.88
CA ALA A 842 -14.33 58.15 17.12
C ALA A 842 -14.77 58.75 15.79
N GLU A 843 -15.21 60.06 15.80
CA GLU A 843 -15.55 60.77 14.56
C GLU A 843 -14.37 60.81 13.58
N GLN A 844 -13.21 61.16 14.07
CA GLN A 844 -12.01 61.23 13.21
C GLN A 844 -11.67 59.89 12.61
N SER A 845 -11.70 58.84 13.41
CA SER A 845 -11.39 57.44 12.97
C SER A 845 -12.36 56.96 11.90
N ILE A 846 -13.69 57.16 12.12
CA ILE A 846 -14.68 56.60 11.18
C ILE A 846 -14.76 57.43 9.89
N LEU A 847 -14.48 58.74 9.94
CA LEU A 847 -14.38 59.57 8.74
C LEU A 847 -13.18 59.18 7.88
N GLU A 848 -12.10 58.66 8.46
CA GLU A 848 -10.96 58.08 7.70
C GLU A 848 -11.37 56.83 6.91
N VAL A 849 -12.14 55.95 7.50
CA VAL A 849 -12.73 54.78 6.80
C VAL A 849 -13.62 55.24 5.64
N LEU A 850 -14.53 56.17 5.87
CA LEU A 850 -15.45 56.61 4.84
C LEU A 850 -14.81 57.44 3.68
N ARG A 851 -13.60 57.95 3.86
CA ARG A 851 -12.82 58.50 2.76
C ARG A 851 -12.38 57.44 1.72
N SER A 852 -12.10 56.23 2.16
CA SER A 852 -11.70 55.09 1.29
C SER A 852 -12.88 54.25 0.86
N GLU A 853 -13.92 54.13 1.74
CA GLU A 853 -15.06 53.25 1.56
C GLU A 853 -16.38 53.98 1.85
N GLU A 854 -16.72 55.02 1.03
CA GLU A 854 -17.92 55.87 1.24
C GLU A 854 -19.21 55.06 1.35
N THR A 855 -19.32 53.89 0.71
CA THR A 855 -20.50 53.02 0.68
C THR A 855 -20.53 51.98 1.75
N ASN A 856 -19.52 51.92 2.65
CA ASN A 856 -19.49 50.96 3.74
C ASN A 856 -20.67 51.23 4.71
N GLU A 857 -21.66 50.33 4.71
CA GLU A 857 -22.87 50.49 5.50
C GLU A 857 -22.58 50.59 7.01
N TYR A 858 -21.73 49.69 7.53
CA TYR A 858 -21.44 49.65 8.95
C TYR A 858 -20.67 50.89 9.43
N ALA A 859 -19.74 51.38 8.63
CA ALA A 859 -19.05 52.63 8.91
C ALA A 859 -19.99 53.82 8.94
N ASN A 860 -20.99 53.89 8.05
CA ASN A 860 -22.01 54.95 8.08
C ASN A 860 -22.92 54.81 9.33
N VAL A 861 -23.28 53.59 9.76
CA VAL A 861 -24.01 53.34 11.02
C VAL A 861 -23.19 53.84 12.21
N LEU A 862 -21.89 53.55 12.27
CA LEU A 862 -21.04 54.02 13.37
C LEU A 862 -20.90 55.56 13.36
N LEU A 863 -20.77 56.21 12.17
CA LEU A 863 -20.76 57.69 12.09
C LEU A 863 -22.06 58.31 12.60
N ALA A 864 -23.20 57.72 12.24
CA ALA A 864 -24.48 58.17 12.76
C ALA A 864 -24.58 57.98 14.28
N THR A 865 -24.05 56.86 14.81
CA THR A 865 -23.98 56.60 16.26
C THR A 865 -23.07 57.61 16.97
N VAL A 866 -21.94 57.95 16.38
CA VAL A 866 -21.05 59.04 16.90
C VAL A 866 -21.81 60.32 17.03
N TYR A 867 -22.53 60.75 15.95
CA TYR A 867 -23.31 62.02 16.00
C TYR A 867 -24.44 61.96 17.03
N VAL A 868 -25.11 60.86 17.22
CA VAL A 868 -26.08 60.67 18.29
C VAL A 868 -25.43 60.91 19.66
N ASN A 869 -24.27 60.26 19.91
CA ASN A 869 -23.56 60.39 21.19
C ASN A 869 -23.00 61.84 21.42
N GLN A 870 -22.74 62.58 20.37
CA GLN A 870 -22.39 64.03 20.44
C GLN A 870 -23.61 64.92 20.58
N GLY A 871 -24.85 64.40 20.58
CA GLY A 871 -26.07 65.19 20.56
C GLY A 871 -26.41 65.88 19.24
N ARG A 872 -25.69 65.57 18.18
CA ARG A 872 -25.83 66.15 16.82
C ARG A 872 -26.86 65.37 16.00
N LYS A 873 -28.14 65.44 16.45
CA LYS A 873 -29.24 64.67 15.84
C LYS A 873 -29.45 64.96 14.36
N ASP A 874 -29.32 66.22 13.94
CA ASP A 874 -29.51 66.63 12.54
C ASP A 874 -28.42 66.01 11.63
N ASP A 875 -27.19 65.94 12.09
CA ASP A 875 -26.09 65.37 11.32
C ASP A 875 -26.22 63.83 11.23
N ALA A 876 -26.66 63.17 12.31
CA ALA A 876 -27.00 61.76 12.28
C ALA A 876 -28.11 61.49 11.24
N LEU A 877 -29.19 62.28 11.25
CA LEU A 877 -30.28 62.16 10.27
C LEU A 877 -29.80 62.40 8.82
N LYS A 878 -28.88 63.35 8.57
CA LYS A 878 -28.26 63.52 7.23
C LYS A 878 -27.52 62.27 6.76
N VAL A 879 -26.74 61.64 7.62
CA VAL A 879 -26.02 60.42 7.27
C VAL A 879 -27.00 59.29 6.93
N ILE A 880 -28.02 59.10 7.74
CA ILE A 880 -29.05 58.08 7.54
C ILE A 880 -29.78 58.35 6.21
N ASN A 881 -30.30 59.56 5.99
CA ASN A 881 -31.05 59.88 4.78
C ASN A 881 -30.19 59.77 3.51
N ARG A 882 -28.94 60.23 3.55
CA ARG A 882 -28.00 60.12 2.42
C ARG A 882 -27.71 58.67 2.05
N PHE A 883 -27.62 57.80 3.05
CA PHE A 883 -27.39 56.37 2.80
C PHE A 883 -28.68 55.71 2.26
N GLU A 884 -29.85 56.07 2.79
CA GLU A 884 -31.17 55.59 2.35
C GLU A 884 -31.49 55.97 0.91
N GLU A 885 -31.15 57.20 0.47
CA GLU A 885 -31.34 57.66 -0.91
C GLU A 885 -30.50 56.84 -1.94
N LYS A 886 -29.35 56.31 -1.51
CA LYS A 886 -28.42 55.61 -2.38
C LYS A 886 -28.61 54.11 -2.41
N HIS A 887 -29.29 53.53 -1.37
CA HIS A 887 -29.39 52.06 -1.17
C HIS A 887 -30.80 51.63 -0.78
N SER A 888 -31.41 50.75 -1.56
CA SER A 888 -32.81 50.35 -1.41
C SER A 888 -33.09 49.20 -0.41
N ALA A 889 -32.07 48.66 0.27
CA ALA A 889 -32.20 47.53 1.21
C ALA A 889 -31.60 47.89 2.59
N TYR A 890 -32.37 47.68 3.66
CA TYR A 890 -31.98 48.05 5.02
C TYR A 890 -31.50 46.89 5.86
N SER A 891 -30.44 47.11 6.67
CA SER A 891 -30.15 46.28 7.82
C SER A 891 -31.00 46.70 9.07
N ARG A 892 -31.17 45.77 10.02
CA ARG A 892 -31.84 46.01 11.28
C ARG A 892 -31.22 47.15 12.13
N ASN A 893 -29.97 47.49 11.87
CA ASN A 893 -29.21 48.49 12.64
C ASN A 893 -29.69 49.93 12.42
N TRP A 894 -30.13 50.29 11.22
CA TRP A 894 -30.70 51.57 10.91
C TRP A 894 -32.04 51.84 11.64
N SER A 895 -32.91 50.84 11.77
CA SER A 895 -34.19 50.99 12.43
C SER A 895 -34.03 51.22 13.94
N SER A 896 -33.04 50.66 14.59
CA SER A 896 -32.73 50.92 16.00
C SER A 896 -32.25 52.35 16.22
N LEU A 897 -31.28 52.80 15.40
CA LEU A 897 -30.80 54.18 15.46
C LEU A 897 -31.90 55.23 15.20
N ARG A 898 -32.77 54.98 14.23
CA ARG A 898 -33.90 55.85 13.92
C ARG A 898 -34.90 55.92 15.07
N SER A 899 -35.14 54.84 15.79
CA SER A 899 -35.99 54.83 16.98
C SER A 899 -35.41 55.64 18.14
N GLN A 900 -34.13 55.84 18.24
CA GLN A 900 -33.43 56.66 19.24
C GLN A 900 -33.44 58.16 18.88
N LEU A 901 -33.65 58.50 17.60
CA LEU A 901 -33.68 59.86 17.11
C LEU A 901 -35.06 60.50 17.08
N ASN A 902 -36.11 59.65 17.06
CA ASN A 902 -37.52 60.06 17.23
C ASN A 902 -37.86 60.11 18.70
#